data_6f50b936a8e7fbbedbc9874a80cca4ed
#
_entry.id   6f50b936a8e7fbbedbc9874a80cca4ed
#
_cell.length_a   1.000
_cell.length_b   1.000
_cell.length_c   1.000
_cell.angle_alpha   90.00
_cell.angle_beta   90.00
_cell.angle_gamma   90.00
#
_symmetry.space_group_name_H-M   'P 1'
#
loop_
_entity.id
_entity.type
_entity.pdbx_description
1 polymer ?
#
loop_
_entity_poly.entity_id
_entity_poly.type
_entity_poly.pdbx_seq_one_letter_code
_entity_poly.pdbx_strand_id
1 'polypeptide(L)'
;LVGTIPIITNQFATITVVPNDELRRNGASTLGDLLFEKPGITGSTFAPGASSRPIIRGLDVNRVRIQEDGIGANGASDLGEDHFVPVDPLTSDQVEVIRGPATLRFGSQAIGGVVEATNNRIPTYIPGRGVSAEFRGAGTSVDSGLDGAALLDAGGGNFAIHADAFGRTAQDYRIPSYPYLTPPDPADAPNATQPGNFNGHQPNSSARSNGAAVGASYIFNEGFFGLALTQNSALYHIPGIDGEDHDTRIDAHQTKLMSKGEWRSPNPMVDAVRFWGGLTDYKHNELGLSDDTNPFSDAIQQTFTNKEQEGRVETQLAPFNLRFAALTTAIGVQGGHQELTAPSPDGIGLWDPNSNWRIAGYVFNEFKFSEATKAQLAGRIEQVSLSGFGRSFDAAGTMTSTPASPSYTPKSVSLGLIQKLPWDLVGSITAQYIERAPKPAELFSGGPHDATATFDKGNPNLRIEAAQSIEIGLRRAAGPFRFEATAYYTRFNGFIFRQLTGNTCDDTGACGPGAGELNEAIYSQANAIFRGGEFQSQWDIVPVANGFVGIENQFDVVRATFTDGTNVPRIPPVRIGGGIYWRNDAWLARVRLLHAFAQNNVAPVAETPTPGYDDLRAEVSYTWKTARPRFDQLSEMTFGLVGTNLLNQDIRNSVSYTKDQVLLPGTNVRLFARLKY
;
A
#
# COMPACT_ATOMS: atom_id res chain seq x y z
N LEU A 1 13.93 0.09 -26.86
CA LEU A 1 14.01 1.16 -25.85
C LEU A 1 12.85 1.01 -24.88
N VAL A 2 13.13 0.77 -23.62
CA VAL A 2 12.12 0.67 -22.55
C VAL A 2 11.66 2.08 -22.22
N GLY A 3 10.34 2.32 -22.19
CA GLY A 3 9.75 3.59 -21.76
C GLY A 3 10.06 3.93 -20.30
N THR A 4 9.86 5.18 -19.88
CA THR A 4 9.90 5.58 -18.47
C THR A 4 8.65 5.12 -17.74
N ILE A 5 7.56 4.83 -18.48
CA ILE A 5 6.28 4.33 -17.93
C ILE A 5 6.03 2.93 -18.51
N PRO A 6 6.05 1.86 -17.69
CA PRO A 6 5.69 0.51 -18.12
C PRO A 6 4.19 0.43 -18.44
N ILE A 7 3.85 -0.07 -19.64
CA ILE A 7 2.45 -0.32 -20.04
C ILE A 7 2.29 -1.81 -20.34
N ILE A 8 1.41 -2.46 -19.59
CA ILE A 8 1.14 -3.90 -19.69
C ILE A 8 -0.12 -4.13 -20.50
N THR A 9 -0.01 -4.81 -21.63
CA THR A 9 -1.13 -5.00 -22.59
C THR A 9 -1.77 -6.39 -22.55
N ASN A 10 -1.14 -7.37 -21.90
CA ASN A 10 -1.62 -8.75 -21.84
C ASN A 10 -2.47 -9.07 -20.60
N GLN A 11 -2.88 -8.07 -19.85
CA GLN A 11 -3.70 -8.20 -18.64
C GLN A 11 -5.12 -7.70 -18.86
N PHE A 12 -6.09 -8.31 -18.19
CA PHE A 12 -7.53 -8.01 -18.34
C PHE A 12 -7.92 -6.67 -17.73
N ALA A 13 -7.18 -6.20 -16.73
CA ALA A 13 -7.36 -4.88 -16.11
C ALA A 13 -6.02 -4.14 -16.02
N THR A 14 -6.10 -2.89 -15.62
CA THR A 14 -4.92 -2.03 -15.40
C THR A 14 -4.02 -2.58 -14.31
N ILE A 15 -2.74 -2.76 -14.62
CA ILE A 15 -1.68 -3.06 -13.66
C ILE A 15 -0.68 -1.90 -13.67
N THR A 16 -0.49 -1.26 -12.51
CA THR A 16 0.57 -0.28 -12.32
C THR A 16 1.82 -1.00 -11.86
N VAL A 17 2.94 -0.78 -12.55
CA VAL A 17 4.22 -1.39 -12.21
C VAL A 17 5.22 -0.29 -11.85
N VAL A 18 5.88 -0.45 -10.70
CA VAL A 18 7.07 0.31 -10.32
C VAL A 18 8.27 -0.63 -10.47
N PRO A 19 9.03 -0.51 -11.57
CA PRO A 19 10.14 -1.40 -11.84
C PRO A 19 11.34 -1.09 -10.95
N ASN A 20 12.25 -2.04 -10.85
CA ASN A 20 13.48 -1.98 -10.07
C ASN A 20 14.24 -0.64 -10.21
N ASP A 21 14.42 -0.13 -11.43
CA ASP A 21 15.14 1.12 -11.66
C ASP A 21 14.43 2.35 -11.08
N GLU A 22 13.09 2.36 -11.10
CA GLU A 22 12.30 3.44 -10.50
C GLU A 22 12.32 3.35 -8.97
N LEU A 23 12.19 2.14 -8.40
CA LEU A 23 12.32 1.91 -6.94
C LEU A 23 13.61 2.49 -6.39
N ARG A 24 14.72 2.26 -7.11
CA ARG A 24 16.05 2.70 -6.68
C ARG A 24 16.25 4.21 -6.74
N ARG A 25 15.62 4.89 -7.70
CA ARG A 25 15.68 6.34 -7.83
C ARG A 25 14.76 7.06 -6.86
N ASN A 26 13.54 6.56 -6.70
CA ASN A 26 12.48 7.22 -5.92
C ASN A 26 12.84 7.34 -4.44
N GLY A 27 13.28 6.24 -3.81
CA GLY A 27 13.72 6.20 -2.42
C GLY A 27 12.63 6.41 -1.38
N ALA A 28 11.36 6.33 -1.74
CA ALA A 28 10.27 6.38 -0.79
C ALA A 28 10.43 5.34 0.31
N SER A 29 10.09 5.70 1.54
CA SER A 29 10.21 4.83 2.70
C SER A 29 9.00 3.93 2.91
N THR A 30 7.84 4.29 2.34
CA THR A 30 6.61 3.52 2.43
C THR A 30 6.04 3.20 1.05
N LEU A 31 5.21 2.17 0.97
CA LEU A 31 4.49 1.83 -0.27
C LEU A 31 3.46 2.90 -0.67
N GLY A 32 2.85 3.58 0.30
CA GLY A 32 1.92 4.67 0.03
C GLY A 32 2.62 5.87 -0.60
N ASP A 33 3.77 6.27 -0.08
CA ASP A 33 4.54 7.40 -0.62
C ASP A 33 5.16 7.05 -1.99
N LEU A 34 5.60 5.79 -2.18
CA LEU A 34 6.10 5.29 -3.46
C LEU A 34 5.07 5.41 -4.59
N LEU A 35 3.82 5.11 -4.27
CA LEU A 35 2.72 5.03 -5.23
C LEU A 35 1.89 6.33 -5.32
N PHE A 36 2.17 7.32 -4.46
CA PHE A 36 1.37 8.53 -4.29
C PHE A 36 1.06 9.28 -5.59
N GLU A 37 2.02 9.34 -6.52
CA GLU A 37 1.85 10.05 -7.79
C GLU A 37 1.32 9.19 -8.94
N LYS A 38 1.14 7.89 -8.73
CA LYS A 38 0.63 7.02 -9.80
C LYS A 38 -0.85 7.30 -10.06
N PRO A 39 -1.32 7.32 -11.32
CA PRO A 39 -2.72 7.55 -11.63
C PRO A 39 -3.65 6.59 -10.89
N GLY A 40 -4.69 7.15 -10.26
CA GLY A 40 -5.68 6.41 -9.49
C GLY A 40 -5.18 5.87 -8.15
N ILE A 41 -3.95 6.21 -7.72
CA ILE A 41 -3.39 5.76 -6.46
C ILE A 41 -2.90 6.98 -5.67
N THR A 42 -3.11 6.97 -4.37
CA THR A 42 -2.51 7.90 -3.42
C THR A 42 -2.04 7.14 -2.18
N GLY A 43 -1.39 7.81 -1.24
CA GLY A 43 -1.04 7.24 0.06
C GLY A 43 -1.98 7.74 1.14
N SER A 44 -2.13 7.02 2.23
CA SER A 44 -2.84 7.51 3.41
C SER A 44 -2.08 8.65 4.10
N THR A 45 -0.74 8.64 4.00
CA THR A 45 0.19 9.62 4.58
C THR A 45 -0.22 10.11 5.96
N PHE A 46 -0.51 9.16 6.86
CA PHE A 46 -0.88 9.47 8.23
C PHE A 46 0.32 10.11 8.96
N ALA A 47 1.46 9.41 8.94
CA ALA A 47 2.78 9.93 9.28
C ALA A 47 3.67 9.86 8.04
N PRO A 48 3.86 10.96 7.28
CA PRO A 48 4.65 10.97 6.05
C PRO A 48 6.05 10.41 6.24
N GLY A 49 6.46 9.48 5.38
CA GLY A 49 7.76 8.80 5.48
C GLY A 49 7.82 7.62 6.46
N ALA A 50 6.79 7.39 7.26
CA ALA A 50 6.75 6.32 8.27
C ALA A 50 5.50 5.44 8.16
N SER A 51 4.31 6.02 8.19
CA SER A 51 3.04 5.32 8.06
C SER A 51 2.24 5.88 6.90
N SER A 52 2.29 5.18 5.77
CA SER A 52 1.51 5.52 4.57
C SER A 52 1.18 4.25 3.78
N ARG A 53 -0.10 3.96 3.67
CA ARG A 53 -0.64 2.84 2.89
C ARG A 53 -1.14 3.31 1.53
N PRO A 54 -1.00 2.49 0.48
CA PRO A 54 -1.64 2.77 -0.81
C PRO A 54 -3.17 2.80 -0.68
N ILE A 55 -3.77 3.87 -1.20
CA ILE A 55 -5.21 4.03 -1.40
C ILE A 55 -5.46 3.98 -2.91
N ILE A 56 -6.31 3.08 -3.36
CA ILE A 56 -6.57 2.84 -4.78
C ILE A 56 -7.98 3.32 -5.11
N ARG A 57 -8.11 4.32 -5.99
CA ARG A 57 -9.41 4.88 -6.42
C ARG A 57 -10.29 5.35 -5.26
N GLY A 58 -9.66 5.86 -4.18
CA GLY A 58 -10.35 6.25 -2.95
C GLY A 58 -10.78 5.09 -2.05
N LEU A 59 -10.38 3.85 -2.36
CA LEU A 59 -10.63 2.68 -1.54
C LEU A 59 -9.46 2.48 -0.57
N ASP A 60 -9.79 2.38 0.70
CA ASP A 60 -8.89 2.43 1.85
C ASP A 60 -8.26 1.08 2.23
N VAL A 61 -7.62 1.07 3.39
CA VAL A 61 -6.90 -0.06 3.99
C VAL A 61 -7.71 -1.35 4.04
N ASN A 62 -9.03 -1.27 4.24
CA ASN A 62 -9.89 -2.44 4.39
C ASN A 62 -10.17 -3.15 3.06
N ARG A 63 -9.82 -2.52 1.92
CA ARG A 63 -10.10 -2.99 0.56
C ARG A 63 -8.87 -3.15 -0.30
N VAL A 64 -7.71 -2.77 0.20
CA VAL A 64 -6.41 -2.91 -0.48
C VAL A 64 -5.56 -3.91 0.29
N ARG A 65 -5.30 -5.07 -0.32
CA ARG A 65 -4.38 -6.07 0.25
C ARG A 65 -2.95 -5.71 -0.10
N ILE A 66 -2.07 -5.65 0.90
CA ILE A 66 -0.62 -5.54 0.70
C ILE A 66 0.01 -6.88 0.95
N GLN A 67 0.91 -7.29 0.06
CA GLN A 67 1.62 -8.56 0.19
C GLN A 67 3.05 -8.48 -0.34
N GLU A 68 3.85 -9.43 0.08
CA GLU A 68 5.23 -9.64 -0.30
C GLU A 68 5.40 -11.08 -0.76
N ASP A 69 5.85 -11.28 -2.00
CA ASP A 69 6.00 -12.61 -2.63
C ASP A 69 4.77 -13.52 -2.49
N GLY A 70 3.58 -12.94 -2.59
CA GLY A 70 2.30 -13.64 -2.51
C GLY A 70 1.78 -13.92 -1.12
N ILE A 71 2.46 -13.44 -0.06
CA ILE A 71 2.09 -13.57 1.36
C ILE A 71 1.77 -12.20 1.91
N GLY A 72 0.74 -12.06 2.74
CA GLY A 72 0.31 -10.81 3.32
C GLY A 72 1.43 -10.09 4.10
N ALA A 73 1.39 -8.76 4.11
CA ALA A 73 2.27 -7.95 4.96
C ALA A 73 2.07 -8.27 6.44
N ASN A 74 0.80 -8.54 6.84
CA ASN A 74 0.41 -9.11 8.12
C ASN A 74 0.92 -8.31 9.35
N GLY A 75 0.89 -6.97 9.25
CA GLY A 75 1.13 -6.07 10.38
C GLY A 75 -0.17 -5.65 11.05
N ALA A 76 -0.15 -4.50 11.72
CA ALA A 76 -1.36 -3.83 12.22
C ALA A 76 -1.93 -2.81 11.22
N SER A 77 -1.22 -2.51 10.15
CA SER A 77 -1.62 -1.51 9.16
C SER A 77 -2.96 -1.82 8.44
N ASP A 78 -3.46 -3.06 8.53
CA ASP A 78 -4.80 -3.45 8.09
C ASP A 78 -5.91 -3.02 9.07
N LEU A 79 -5.55 -2.54 10.26
CA LEU A 79 -6.45 -2.17 11.35
C LEU A 79 -6.58 -0.65 11.47
N GLY A 80 -5.49 0.08 11.19
CA GLY A 80 -5.42 1.54 11.21
C GLY A 80 -4.35 2.06 10.26
N GLU A 81 -4.50 3.30 9.79
CA GLU A 81 -3.59 3.93 8.83
C GLU A 81 -2.35 4.53 9.49
N ASP A 82 -2.40 4.75 10.78
CA ASP A 82 -1.31 5.16 11.65
C ASP A 82 -0.23 4.09 11.79
N HIS A 83 -0.58 2.84 11.49
CA HIS A 83 0.31 1.70 11.66
C HIS A 83 1.22 1.46 10.45
N PHE A 84 2.49 1.18 10.76
CA PHE A 84 3.54 0.84 9.82
C PHE A 84 3.22 -0.40 8.95
N VAL A 85 3.58 -0.34 7.68
CA VAL A 85 3.56 -1.49 6.77
C VAL A 85 4.94 -2.14 6.75
N PRO A 86 5.12 -3.39 7.23
CA PRO A 86 6.43 -4.03 7.35
C PRO A 86 6.96 -4.57 6.01
N VAL A 87 6.93 -3.74 4.97
CA VAL A 87 7.47 -4.01 3.63
C VAL A 87 8.19 -2.75 3.15
N ASP A 88 9.51 -2.80 3.07
CA ASP A 88 10.33 -1.66 2.64
C ASP A 88 10.66 -1.75 1.13
N PRO A 89 10.38 -0.69 0.35
CA PRO A 89 10.74 -0.66 -1.06
C PRO A 89 12.24 -0.79 -1.37
N LEU A 90 13.13 -0.48 -0.40
CA LEU A 90 14.59 -0.60 -0.59
C LEU A 90 15.06 -2.03 -0.86
N THR A 91 14.37 -3.03 -0.31
CA THR A 91 14.73 -4.45 -0.50
C THR A 91 13.88 -5.13 -1.56
N SER A 92 12.93 -4.40 -2.17
CA SER A 92 12.08 -4.92 -3.25
C SER A 92 12.76 -4.79 -4.61
N ASP A 93 12.44 -5.73 -5.51
CA ASP A 93 12.86 -5.70 -6.92
C ASP A 93 11.80 -5.05 -7.81
N GLN A 94 10.54 -5.15 -7.44
CA GLN A 94 9.40 -4.60 -8.15
C GLN A 94 8.22 -4.42 -7.20
N VAL A 95 7.41 -3.39 -7.45
CA VAL A 95 6.10 -3.22 -6.80
C VAL A 95 5.04 -3.15 -7.89
N GLU A 96 4.00 -3.96 -7.74
CA GLU A 96 2.87 -3.99 -8.67
C GLU A 96 1.58 -3.65 -7.94
N VAL A 97 0.71 -2.90 -8.61
CA VAL A 97 -0.67 -2.70 -8.16
C VAL A 97 -1.60 -3.41 -9.12
N ILE A 98 -2.15 -4.53 -8.65
CA ILE A 98 -2.99 -5.45 -9.42
C ILE A 98 -4.45 -5.10 -9.15
N ARG A 99 -5.22 -4.88 -10.21
CA ARG A 99 -6.65 -4.59 -10.17
C ARG A 99 -7.42 -5.64 -10.97
N GLY A 100 -8.73 -5.59 -10.91
CA GLY A 100 -9.60 -6.42 -11.75
C GLY A 100 -9.60 -7.91 -11.39
N PRO A 101 -9.91 -8.80 -12.34
CA PRO A 101 -10.19 -10.21 -12.10
C PRO A 101 -9.10 -10.98 -11.34
N ALA A 102 -7.85 -10.63 -11.55
CA ALA A 102 -6.72 -11.31 -10.91
C ALA A 102 -6.71 -11.19 -9.37
N THR A 103 -7.38 -10.16 -8.81
CA THR A 103 -7.44 -9.94 -7.36
C THR A 103 -8.16 -11.04 -6.60
N LEU A 104 -9.06 -11.80 -7.27
CA LEU A 104 -9.77 -12.91 -6.65
C LEU A 104 -8.84 -14.02 -6.13
N ARG A 105 -7.60 -14.12 -6.63
CA ARG A 105 -6.58 -15.05 -6.12
C ARG A 105 -6.14 -14.74 -4.70
N PHE A 106 -6.22 -13.46 -4.31
CA PHE A 106 -5.53 -12.94 -3.12
C PHE A 106 -6.45 -12.72 -1.92
N GLY A 107 -7.74 -12.93 -2.08
CA GLY A 107 -8.73 -12.83 -1.00
C GLY A 107 -9.87 -11.88 -1.30
N SER A 108 -10.98 -12.06 -0.60
CA SER A 108 -12.18 -11.22 -0.70
C SER A 108 -11.91 -9.75 -0.28
N GLN A 109 -10.87 -9.50 0.51
CA GLN A 109 -10.48 -8.16 0.95
C GLN A 109 -9.78 -7.31 -0.15
N ALA A 110 -9.50 -7.89 -1.32
CA ALA A 110 -8.81 -7.21 -2.40
C ALA A 110 -9.77 -6.52 -3.40
N ILE A 111 -10.91 -6.00 -2.93
CA ILE A 111 -11.91 -5.32 -3.78
C ILE A 111 -11.29 -4.13 -4.53
N GLY A 112 -10.48 -3.32 -3.85
CA GLY A 112 -9.81 -2.15 -4.43
C GLY A 112 -8.57 -2.51 -5.23
N GLY A 113 -7.92 -3.62 -4.89
CA GLY A 113 -6.69 -4.09 -5.52
C GLY A 113 -5.74 -4.78 -4.56
N VAL A 114 -4.63 -5.21 -5.13
CA VAL A 114 -3.50 -5.83 -4.42
C VAL A 114 -2.25 -5.04 -4.72
N VAL A 115 -1.49 -4.69 -3.70
CA VAL A 115 -0.13 -4.15 -3.84
C VAL A 115 0.83 -5.29 -3.53
N GLU A 116 1.54 -5.75 -4.54
CA GLU A 116 2.50 -6.85 -4.47
C GLU A 116 3.92 -6.29 -4.53
N ALA A 117 4.70 -6.49 -3.48
CA ALA A 117 6.14 -6.27 -3.49
C ALA A 117 6.84 -7.60 -3.75
N THR A 118 7.67 -7.66 -4.77
CA THR A 118 8.47 -8.85 -5.07
C THR A 118 9.94 -8.62 -4.76
N ASN A 119 10.60 -9.65 -4.26
CA ASN A 119 12.03 -9.66 -3.97
C ASN A 119 12.61 -11.08 -4.22
N ASN A 120 13.90 -11.26 -3.96
CA ASN A 120 14.57 -12.54 -4.14
C ASN A 120 14.89 -13.25 -2.80
N ARG A 121 14.14 -12.96 -1.72
CA ARG A 121 14.37 -13.58 -0.41
C ARG A 121 14.21 -15.10 -0.44
N ILE A 122 13.30 -15.60 -1.30
CA ILE A 122 13.23 -17.03 -1.64
C ILE A 122 13.74 -17.18 -3.07
N PRO A 123 15.04 -17.46 -3.29
CA PRO A 123 15.63 -17.48 -4.61
C PRO A 123 14.99 -18.54 -5.51
N THR A 124 14.69 -18.17 -6.74
CA THR A 124 14.15 -19.09 -7.76
C THR A 124 15.18 -19.47 -8.82
N TYR A 125 16.38 -18.91 -8.73
CA TYR A 125 17.50 -19.15 -9.65
C TYR A 125 18.85 -19.07 -8.93
N ILE A 126 19.87 -19.65 -9.53
CA ILE A 126 21.26 -19.54 -9.07
C ILE A 126 21.93 -18.41 -9.87
N PRO A 127 22.59 -17.45 -9.21
CA PRO A 127 23.31 -16.38 -9.91
C PRO A 127 24.31 -16.94 -10.91
N GLY A 128 24.32 -16.40 -12.12
CA GLY A 128 25.16 -16.93 -13.22
C GLY A 128 26.67 -16.91 -12.96
N ARG A 129 27.14 -16.05 -12.03
CA ARG A 129 28.54 -16.01 -11.55
C ARG A 129 28.73 -16.69 -10.20
N GLY A 130 27.71 -17.37 -9.69
CA GLY A 130 27.68 -17.98 -8.35
C GLY A 130 27.39 -17.01 -7.23
N VAL A 131 27.70 -15.71 -7.41
CA VAL A 131 27.44 -14.63 -6.42
C VAL A 131 27.00 -13.37 -7.15
N SER A 132 26.09 -12.62 -6.54
CA SER A 132 25.70 -11.26 -6.91
C SER A 132 25.47 -10.45 -5.64
N ALA A 133 25.96 -9.21 -5.62
CA ALA A 133 25.75 -8.30 -4.49
C ALA A 133 25.28 -6.93 -5.00
N GLU A 134 24.41 -6.28 -4.23
CA GLU A 134 23.98 -4.93 -4.52
C GLU A 134 24.01 -4.09 -3.24
N PHE A 135 24.56 -2.88 -3.35
CA PHE A 135 24.61 -1.90 -2.27
C PHE A 135 23.89 -0.64 -2.72
N ARG A 136 23.08 -0.09 -1.87
CA ARG A 136 22.31 1.15 -2.07
C ARG A 136 22.57 2.10 -0.92
N GLY A 137 22.65 3.40 -1.22
CA GLY A 137 22.76 4.42 -0.21
C GLY A 137 22.24 5.74 -0.72
N ALA A 138 21.61 6.53 0.14
CA ALA A 138 21.14 7.85 -0.21
C ALA A 138 21.03 8.77 1.01
N GLY A 139 20.99 10.08 0.71
CA GLY A 139 20.71 11.12 1.69
C GLY A 139 19.67 12.10 1.17
N THR A 140 18.86 12.65 2.05
CA THR A 140 17.79 13.60 1.78
C THR A 140 18.00 14.91 2.54
N SER A 141 17.65 16.03 1.92
CA SER A 141 17.89 17.36 2.50
C SER A 141 16.76 17.87 3.39
N VAL A 142 15.53 17.38 3.19
CA VAL A 142 14.34 17.91 3.87
C VAL A 142 14.28 17.49 5.34
N ASP A 143 14.79 16.32 5.67
CA ASP A 143 14.73 15.66 6.98
C ASP A 143 16.11 15.22 7.50
N SER A 144 17.20 15.66 6.83
CA SER A 144 18.57 15.18 7.08
C SER A 144 18.65 13.65 7.08
N GLY A 145 17.83 13.02 6.26
CA GLY A 145 17.64 11.57 6.22
C GLY A 145 18.79 10.86 5.56
N LEU A 146 19.04 9.63 6.04
CA LEU A 146 19.98 8.69 5.45
C LEU A 146 19.29 7.33 5.32
N ASP A 147 19.47 6.67 4.16
CA ASP A 147 19.03 5.30 3.96
C ASP A 147 20.09 4.47 3.24
N GLY A 148 20.06 3.18 3.49
CA GLY A 148 20.94 2.24 2.82
C GLY A 148 20.43 0.82 2.88
N ALA A 149 20.85 0.00 1.91
CA ALA A 149 20.59 -1.42 1.86
C ALA A 149 21.75 -2.19 1.25
N ALA A 150 21.91 -3.43 1.68
CA ALA A 150 22.82 -4.42 1.12
C ALA A 150 22.03 -5.70 0.81
N LEU A 151 22.17 -6.21 -0.41
CA LEU A 151 21.53 -7.44 -0.87
C LEU A 151 22.62 -8.37 -1.42
N LEU A 152 22.55 -9.64 -1.06
CA LEU A 152 23.48 -10.68 -1.49
C LEU A 152 22.73 -11.91 -1.95
N ASP A 153 23.01 -12.37 -3.15
CA ASP A 153 22.59 -13.65 -3.69
C ASP A 153 23.80 -14.52 -3.95
N ALA A 154 23.75 -15.77 -3.53
CA ALA A 154 24.79 -16.75 -3.82
C ALA A 154 24.20 -18.13 -4.08
N GLY A 155 24.91 -18.96 -4.82
CA GLY A 155 24.44 -20.32 -5.06
C GLY A 155 25.39 -21.18 -5.87
N GLY A 156 25.14 -22.48 -5.84
CA GLY A 156 25.88 -23.48 -6.60
C GLY A 156 25.24 -24.85 -6.47
N GLY A 157 25.42 -25.71 -7.47
CA GLY A 157 24.72 -26.96 -7.58
C GLY A 157 23.20 -26.73 -7.63
N ASN A 158 22.48 -27.22 -6.65
CA ASN A 158 21.02 -27.08 -6.54
C ASN A 158 20.57 -26.10 -5.46
N PHE A 159 21.50 -25.38 -4.81
CA PHE A 159 21.17 -24.49 -3.70
C PHE A 159 21.41 -23.03 -4.07
N ALA A 160 20.48 -22.18 -3.68
CA ALA A 160 20.62 -20.75 -3.73
C ALA A 160 20.29 -20.16 -2.35
N ILE A 161 20.99 -19.09 -1.98
CA ILE A 161 20.78 -18.33 -0.74
C ILE A 161 20.63 -16.85 -1.07
N HIS A 162 19.83 -16.15 -0.27
CA HIS A 162 19.69 -14.71 -0.25
C HIS A 162 19.91 -14.18 1.16
N ALA A 163 20.51 -13.00 1.24
CA ALA A 163 20.52 -12.20 2.46
C ALA A 163 20.37 -10.73 2.12
N ASP A 164 19.55 -10.01 2.85
CA ASP A 164 19.42 -8.57 2.73
C ASP A 164 19.34 -7.90 4.10
N ALA A 165 19.76 -6.62 4.14
CA ALA A 165 19.54 -5.75 5.27
C ALA A 165 19.36 -4.32 4.78
N PHE A 166 18.53 -3.55 5.49
CA PHE A 166 18.35 -2.11 5.24
C PHE A 166 18.27 -1.33 6.55
N GLY A 167 18.52 -0.03 6.44
CA GLY A 167 18.34 0.92 7.52
C GLY A 167 17.98 2.29 6.98
N ARG A 168 17.12 3.00 7.70
CA ARG A 168 16.70 4.37 7.44
C ARG A 168 16.66 5.18 8.73
N THR A 169 16.97 6.47 8.62
CA THR A 169 16.78 7.45 9.70
C THR A 169 16.40 8.79 9.07
N ALA A 170 15.49 9.50 9.71
CA ALA A 170 15.05 10.83 9.32
C ALA A 170 14.73 11.64 10.58
N GLN A 171 15.09 12.92 10.58
CA GLN A 171 14.67 13.88 11.59
C GLN A 171 13.31 14.48 11.21
N ASP A 172 12.77 15.37 12.03
CA ASP A 172 11.60 16.14 11.66
C ASP A 172 11.83 16.86 10.33
N TYR A 173 10.92 16.66 9.38
CA TYR A 173 11.09 17.21 8.04
C TYR A 173 10.65 18.68 7.94
N ARG A 174 11.33 19.41 7.07
CA ARG A 174 11.00 20.80 6.78
C ARG A 174 9.71 20.91 5.98
N ILE A 175 8.89 21.89 6.34
CA ILE A 175 7.64 22.25 5.67
C ILE A 175 7.63 23.72 5.28
N PRO A 176 6.86 24.10 4.23
CA PRO A 176 6.86 25.48 3.72
C PRO A 176 6.27 26.52 4.67
N SER A 177 5.19 26.15 5.39
CA SER A 177 4.46 27.06 6.27
C SER A 177 3.98 26.34 7.54
N TYR A 178 3.34 27.09 8.45
CA TYR A 178 2.76 26.58 9.67
C TYR A 178 1.70 25.47 9.38
N PRO A 179 1.78 24.29 10.02
CA PRO A 179 1.02 23.13 9.59
C PRO A 179 -0.43 23.10 10.05
N TYR A 180 -0.75 23.66 11.21
CA TYR A 180 -2.07 23.55 11.82
C TYR A 180 -3.04 24.57 11.23
N LEU A 181 -4.17 24.14 10.64
CA LEU A 181 -5.21 25.03 10.16
C LEU A 181 -5.88 25.78 11.30
N THR A 182 -6.07 25.11 12.43
CA THR A 182 -6.50 25.71 13.70
C THR A 182 -5.35 25.56 14.68
N PRO A 183 -4.70 26.65 15.11
CA PRO A 183 -3.67 26.58 16.15
C PRO A 183 -4.23 25.99 17.45
N PRO A 184 -3.42 25.20 18.18
CA PRO A 184 -3.82 24.67 19.48
C PRO A 184 -4.03 25.78 20.51
N ASP A 185 -4.94 25.60 21.45
CA ASP A 185 -5.06 26.47 22.62
C ASP A 185 -3.87 26.20 23.56
N PRO A 186 -3.06 27.20 23.92
CA PRO A 186 -1.96 27.00 24.86
C PRO A 186 -2.38 26.50 26.25
N ALA A 187 -3.66 26.61 26.60
CA ALA A 187 -4.18 26.10 27.86
C ALA A 187 -4.46 24.59 27.80
N ASP A 188 -4.89 24.10 26.62
CA ASP A 188 -5.26 22.69 26.41
C ASP A 188 -4.06 21.86 25.88
N ALA A 189 -3.15 22.48 25.15
CA ALA A 189 -1.97 21.82 24.55
C ALA A 189 -0.70 22.70 24.77
N PRO A 190 -0.17 22.77 25.98
CA PRO A 190 0.94 23.69 26.31
C PRO A 190 2.26 23.33 25.63
N ASN A 191 2.47 22.06 25.28
CA ASN A 191 3.67 21.57 24.61
C ASN A 191 3.56 21.64 23.08
N ALA A 192 2.38 21.87 22.52
CA ALA A 192 2.18 21.93 21.08
C ALA A 192 2.78 23.22 20.48
N THR A 193 3.26 23.13 19.26
CA THR A 193 3.89 24.27 18.55
C THR A 193 2.88 25.38 18.27
N GLN A 194 3.14 26.56 18.81
CA GLN A 194 2.36 27.76 18.55
C GLN A 194 2.88 28.50 17.32
N PRO A 195 2.04 29.29 16.58
CA PRO A 195 2.47 30.01 15.37
C PRO A 195 3.71 30.89 15.56
N GLY A 196 3.86 31.52 16.73
CA GLY A 196 5.01 32.37 17.05
C GLY A 196 6.32 31.61 17.31
N ASN A 197 6.24 30.29 17.53
CA ASN A 197 7.37 29.42 17.82
C ASN A 197 7.69 28.46 16.66
N PHE A 198 7.00 28.58 15.53
CA PHE A 198 7.21 27.73 14.38
C PHE A 198 8.63 27.85 13.82
N ASN A 199 9.33 26.73 13.73
CA ASN A 199 10.74 26.63 13.34
C ASN A 199 10.95 26.12 11.90
N GLY A 200 9.88 25.95 11.11
CA GLY A 200 9.95 25.47 9.73
C GLY A 200 9.96 23.96 9.57
N HIS A 201 9.66 23.19 10.63
CA HIS A 201 9.58 21.74 10.59
C HIS A 201 8.18 21.26 10.99
N GLN A 202 7.75 20.13 10.44
CA GLN A 202 6.57 19.42 10.94
C GLN A 202 6.93 18.81 12.29
N PRO A 203 6.30 19.27 13.38
CA PRO A 203 6.61 18.72 14.69
C PRO A 203 6.27 17.22 14.77
N ASN A 204 7.02 16.50 15.61
CA ASN A 204 6.81 15.09 15.90
C ASN A 204 6.69 14.21 14.64
N SER A 205 7.64 14.34 13.70
CA SER A 205 7.61 13.65 12.40
C SER A 205 8.86 12.82 12.10
N SER A 206 9.79 12.72 13.05
CA SER A 206 11.00 11.93 12.88
C SER A 206 10.72 10.42 12.85
N ALA A 207 11.57 9.67 12.14
CA ALA A 207 11.38 8.24 11.97
C ALA A 207 12.71 7.49 11.78
N ARG A 208 12.74 6.24 12.22
CA ARG A 208 13.79 5.28 11.90
C ARG A 208 13.20 3.90 11.65
N SER A 209 13.75 3.18 10.69
CA SER A 209 13.39 1.80 10.43
C SER A 209 14.60 0.98 10.01
N ASN A 210 14.54 -0.30 10.27
CA ASN A 210 15.55 -1.25 9.83
C ASN A 210 14.94 -2.63 9.65
N GLY A 211 15.62 -3.46 8.89
CA GLY A 211 15.23 -4.84 8.71
C GLY A 211 16.33 -5.68 8.12
N ALA A 212 16.19 -6.97 8.27
CA ALA A 212 17.08 -7.97 7.69
C ALA A 212 16.28 -9.21 7.27
N ALA A 213 16.79 -9.91 6.28
CA ALA A 213 16.23 -11.17 5.84
C ALA A 213 17.34 -12.14 5.44
N VAL A 214 17.03 -13.42 5.61
CA VAL A 214 17.83 -14.52 5.08
C VAL A 214 16.90 -15.57 4.52
N GLY A 215 17.26 -16.12 3.35
CA GLY A 215 16.49 -17.18 2.73
C GLY A 215 17.35 -18.15 1.95
N ALA A 216 16.79 -19.30 1.69
CA ALA A 216 17.44 -20.37 0.94
C ALA A 216 16.42 -21.16 0.14
N SER A 217 16.85 -21.67 -1.00
CA SER A 217 16.05 -22.53 -1.86
C SER A 217 16.84 -23.73 -2.35
N TYR A 218 16.15 -24.85 -2.48
CA TYR A 218 16.58 -26.01 -3.24
C TYR A 218 15.93 -25.94 -4.62
N ILE A 219 16.74 -25.85 -5.66
CA ILE A 219 16.33 -25.70 -7.06
C ILE A 219 16.65 -27.00 -7.79
N PHE A 220 15.66 -27.57 -8.44
CA PHE A 220 15.76 -28.82 -9.18
C PHE A 220 15.14 -28.65 -10.58
N ASN A 221 15.30 -29.62 -11.45
CA ASN A 221 14.91 -29.49 -12.87
C ASN A 221 13.43 -29.14 -13.05
N GLU A 222 12.56 -29.67 -12.19
CA GLU A 222 11.11 -29.52 -12.27
C GLU A 222 10.58 -28.37 -11.41
N GLY A 223 11.45 -27.62 -10.68
CA GLY A 223 10.97 -26.52 -9.86
C GLY A 223 11.92 -26.12 -8.73
N PHE A 224 11.34 -25.56 -7.68
CA PHE A 224 12.06 -25.15 -6.48
C PHE A 224 11.17 -25.21 -5.23
N PHE A 225 11.83 -25.26 -4.09
CA PHE A 225 11.26 -25.05 -2.77
C PHE A 225 12.18 -24.17 -1.97
N GLY A 226 11.65 -23.14 -1.30
CA GLY A 226 12.47 -22.25 -0.47
C GLY A 226 11.73 -21.71 0.75
N LEU A 227 12.55 -21.23 1.68
CA LEU A 227 12.15 -20.59 2.93
C LEU A 227 12.90 -19.29 3.11
N ALA A 228 12.27 -18.31 3.75
CA ALA A 228 12.92 -17.07 4.16
C ALA A 228 12.41 -16.62 5.54
N LEU A 229 13.32 -16.13 6.36
CA LEU A 229 13.04 -15.48 7.63
C LEU A 229 13.33 -13.99 7.48
N THR A 230 12.38 -13.14 7.88
CA THR A 230 12.50 -11.69 7.83
C THR A 230 12.25 -11.09 9.20
N GLN A 231 12.95 -10.02 9.51
CA GLN A 231 12.75 -9.23 10.71
C GLN A 231 12.73 -7.75 10.33
N ASN A 232 11.69 -7.02 10.76
CA ASN A 232 11.52 -5.60 10.51
C ASN A 232 11.23 -4.88 11.83
N SER A 233 11.78 -3.67 11.98
CA SER A 233 11.54 -2.79 13.12
C SER A 233 11.38 -1.36 12.65
N ALA A 234 10.50 -0.61 13.30
CA ALA A 234 10.31 0.82 13.06
C ALA A 234 10.00 1.54 14.37
N LEU A 235 10.63 2.67 14.59
CA LEU A 235 10.25 3.64 15.61
C LEU A 235 9.99 4.97 14.91
N TYR A 236 8.77 5.48 15.02
CA TYR A 236 8.38 6.72 14.38
C TYR A 236 7.39 7.51 15.22
N HIS A 237 7.41 8.81 15.02
CA HIS A 237 6.55 9.75 15.70
C HIS A 237 5.27 10.00 14.90
N ILE A 238 4.21 10.35 15.59
CA ILE A 238 2.91 10.70 15.00
C ILE A 238 2.77 12.21 14.99
N PRO A 239 2.81 12.86 13.80
CA PRO A 239 2.67 14.31 13.72
C PRO A 239 1.21 14.73 13.90
N GLY A 240 1.03 15.91 14.48
CA GLY A 240 -0.27 16.50 14.76
C GLY A 240 -0.25 17.16 16.15
N ILE A 241 -1.29 17.89 16.51
CA ILE A 241 -1.34 18.63 17.79
C ILE A 241 -1.24 17.66 18.96
N ASP A 242 -2.11 16.68 18.97
CA ASP A 242 -2.16 15.64 20.00
C ASP A 242 -0.87 14.82 20.07
N GLY A 243 -0.39 14.40 18.88
CA GLY A 243 0.87 13.65 18.78
C GLY A 243 2.10 14.43 19.24
N GLU A 244 2.15 15.75 19.02
CA GLU A 244 3.24 16.62 19.51
C GLU A 244 3.13 16.84 21.04
N ASP A 245 1.92 17.08 21.54
CA ASP A 245 1.71 17.37 22.95
C ASP A 245 2.06 16.16 23.84
N HIS A 246 1.66 14.98 23.43
CA HIS A 246 1.92 13.73 24.15
C HIS A 246 3.21 13.01 23.72
N ASP A 247 4.00 13.57 22.79
CA ASP A 247 5.18 12.89 22.20
C ASP A 247 4.85 11.47 21.70
N THR A 248 3.70 11.34 21.01
CA THR A 248 3.18 10.04 20.56
C THR A 248 4.11 9.40 19.54
N ARG A 249 4.48 8.14 19.81
CA ARG A 249 5.39 7.34 18.98
C ARG A 249 4.92 5.91 18.88
N ILE A 250 5.27 5.26 17.78
CA ILE A 250 5.01 3.85 17.57
C ILE A 250 6.34 3.09 17.48
N ASP A 251 6.53 2.11 18.36
CA ASP A 251 7.67 1.20 18.37
C ASP A 251 7.22 -0.19 17.92
N ALA A 252 7.50 -0.52 16.65
CA ALA A 252 6.96 -1.69 15.95
C ALA A 252 8.02 -2.72 15.59
N HIS A 253 7.68 -3.99 15.76
CA HIS A 253 8.52 -5.15 15.45
C HIS A 253 7.71 -6.23 14.75
N GLN A 254 8.29 -6.85 13.72
CA GLN A 254 7.74 -8.01 13.06
C GLN A 254 8.81 -9.06 12.78
N THR A 255 8.48 -10.30 13.06
CA THR A 255 9.22 -11.48 12.58
C THR A 255 8.29 -12.30 11.68
N LYS A 256 8.74 -12.63 10.46
CA LYS A 256 7.94 -13.41 9.51
C LYS A 256 8.78 -14.55 8.91
N LEU A 257 8.24 -15.77 8.96
CA LEU A 257 8.75 -16.91 8.22
C LEU A 257 7.88 -17.11 6.98
N MET A 258 8.52 -17.15 5.82
CA MET A 258 7.86 -17.34 4.52
C MET A 258 8.32 -18.65 3.88
N SER A 259 7.43 -19.30 3.15
CA SER A 259 7.72 -20.44 2.28
C SER A 259 7.07 -20.26 0.92
N LYS A 260 7.76 -20.69 -0.12
CA LYS A 260 7.27 -20.63 -1.51
C LYS A 260 7.87 -21.76 -2.32
N GLY A 261 7.09 -22.32 -3.23
CA GLY A 261 7.60 -23.32 -4.15
C GLY A 261 6.74 -23.49 -5.38
N GLU A 262 7.37 -24.05 -6.41
CA GLU A 262 6.74 -24.47 -7.65
C GLU A 262 7.28 -25.85 -8.03
N TRP A 263 6.39 -26.73 -8.40
CA TRP A 263 6.71 -28.03 -8.97
C TRP A 263 5.97 -28.21 -10.29
N ARG A 264 6.72 -28.41 -11.37
CA ARG A 264 6.21 -28.76 -12.70
C ARG A 264 6.02 -30.24 -12.79
N SER A 265 4.78 -30.65 -13.00
CA SER A 265 4.41 -32.04 -12.96
C SER A 265 4.76 -32.76 -14.26
N PRO A 266 5.28 -33.98 -14.20
CA PRO A 266 5.40 -34.82 -15.38
C PRO A 266 4.04 -35.37 -15.87
N ASN A 267 2.95 -35.15 -15.10
CA ASN A 267 1.62 -35.58 -15.48
C ASN A 267 1.08 -34.68 -16.61
N PRO A 268 0.61 -35.24 -17.74
CA PRO A 268 0.14 -34.49 -18.87
C PRO A 268 -1.12 -33.63 -18.59
N MET A 269 -1.83 -33.86 -17.48
CA MET A 269 -3.00 -33.09 -17.08
C MET A 269 -2.67 -31.87 -16.18
N VAL A 270 -1.49 -31.86 -15.55
CA VAL A 270 -1.08 -30.82 -14.59
C VAL A 270 0.20 -30.19 -15.09
N ASP A 271 0.19 -28.88 -15.30
CA ASP A 271 1.37 -28.12 -15.71
C ASP A 271 2.26 -27.81 -14.50
N ALA A 272 1.69 -27.19 -13.46
CA ALA A 272 2.42 -26.84 -12.26
C ALA A 272 1.55 -26.85 -10.99
N VAL A 273 2.19 -27.12 -9.87
CA VAL A 273 1.62 -26.91 -8.53
C VAL A 273 2.50 -25.86 -7.83
N ARG A 274 1.86 -24.83 -7.30
CA ARG A 274 2.50 -23.75 -6.56
C ARG A 274 1.97 -23.67 -5.15
N PHE A 275 2.81 -23.33 -4.20
CA PHE A 275 2.36 -23.08 -2.83
C PHE A 275 3.07 -21.88 -2.23
N TRP A 276 2.39 -21.25 -1.28
CA TRP A 276 2.86 -20.13 -0.46
C TRP A 276 2.43 -20.38 0.98
N GLY A 277 3.28 -20.03 1.92
CA GLY A 277 2.96 -20.11 3.35
C GLY A 277 3.67 -19.01 4.12
N GLY A 278 3.00 -18.48 5.15
CA GLY A 278 3.51 -17.41 6.00
C GLY A 278 3.12 -17.63 7.45
N LEU A 279 4.06 -17.38 8.35
CA LEU A 279 3.86 -17.31 9.80
C LEU A 279 4.40 -15.95 10.25
N THR A 280 3.56 -15.13 10.86
CA THR A 280 3.91 -13.77 11.28
C THR A 280 3.65 -13.60 12.77
N ASP A 281 4.62 -12.99 13.46
CA ASP A 281 4.48 -12.45 14.81
C ASP A 281 4.81 -10.96 14.76
N TYR A 282 3.79 -10.13 15.01
CA TYR A 282 3.87 -8.68 14.99
C TYR A 282 3.46 -8.12 16.35
N LYS A 283 4.21 -7.15 16.82
CA LYS A 283 3.89 -6.36 18.01
C LYS A 283 4.30 -4.90 17.77
N HIS A 284 3.48 -3.96 18.24
CA HIS A 284 3.94 -2.60 18.48
C HIS A 284 3.39 -2.05 19.80
N ASN A 285 4.11 -1.09 20.34
CA ASN A 285 3.66 -0.26 21.43
C ASN A 285 3.40 1.15 20.91
N GLU A 286 2.29 1.72 21.28
CA GLU A 286 2.06 3.16 21.25
C GLU A 286 2.65 3.74 22.52
N LEU A 287 3.58 4.68 22.35
CA LEU A 287 4.30 5.34 23.43
C LEU A 287 3.84 6.80 23.49
N GLY A 288 3.76 7.34 24.67
CA GLY A 288 3.44 8.74 24.90
C GLY A 288 3.84 9.18 26.30
N LEU A 289 3.67 10.46 26.62
CA LEU A 289 3.87 10.97 27.96
C LEU A 289 2.70 10.55 28.85
N SER A 290 2.97 10.13 30.08
CA SER A 290 1.94 9.90 31.10
C SER A 290 1.61 11.17 31.91
N ASP A 291 2.43 12.22 31.73
CA ASP A 291 2.27 13.56 32.30
C ASP A 291 2.87 14.55 31.31
N ASP A 292 2.04 15.29 30.59
CA ASP A 292 2.43 16.21 29.52
C ASP A 292 3.32 17.37 30.00
N THR A 293 3.29 17.66 31.29
CA THR A 293 4.19 18.65 31.88
C THR A 293 5.59 18.10 32.19
N ASN A 294 5.77 16.78 32.09
CA ASN A 294 7.04 16.11 32.35
C ASN A 294 7.56 15.33 31.12
N PRO A 295 8.51 15.86 30.37
CA PRO A 295 9.04 15.19 29.15
C PRO A 295 9.80 13.89 29.44
N PHE A 296 9.94 13.50 30.71
CA PHE A 296 10.57 12.23 31.12
C PHE A 296 9.55 11.20 31.61
N SER A 297 8.24 11.47 31.45
CA SER A 297 7.16 10.59 31.90
C SER A 297 6.78 9.52 30.85
N ASP A 298 7.70 9.11 29.99
CA ASP A 298 7.48 8.16 28.89
C ASP A 298 6.79 6.86 29.35
N ALA A 299 5.71 6.47 28.69
CA ALA A 299 4.89 5.33 29.06
C ALA A 299 4.33 4.60 27.81
N ILE A 300 3.95 3.33 27.99
CA ILE A 300 3.18 2.60 26.99
C ILE A 300 1.71 2.94 27.19
N GLN A 301 1.09 3.54 26.19
CA GLN A 301 -0.34 3.87 26.17
C GLN A 301 -1.15 2.64 25.72
N GLN A 302 -0.68 1.96 24.67
CA GLN A 302 -1.36 0.77 24.17
C GLN A 302 -0.38 -0.21 23.53
N THR A 303 -0.69 -1.49 23.53
CA THR A 303 0.09 -2.54 22.87
C THR A 303 -0.78 -3.30 21.88
N PHE A 304 -0.38 -3.33 20.62
CA PHE A 304 -1.03 -4.12 19.58
C PHE A 304 -0.23 -5.38 19.26
N THR A 305 -0.91 -6.51 19.14
CA THR A 305 -0.29 -7.73 18.64
C THR A 305 -1.10 -8.33 17.49
N ASN A 306 -0.40 -8.90 16.51
CA ASN A 306 -1.00 -9.68 15.44
C ASN A 306 -0.17 -10.94 15.18
N LYS A 307 -0.76 -12.10 15.49
CA LYS A 307 -0.20 -13.41 15.12
C LYS A 307 -1.00 -13.97 13.96
N GLU A 308 -0.37 -14.14 12.82
CA GLU A 308 -1.07 -14.58 11.61
C GLU A 308 -0.35 -15.75 10.95
N GLN A 309 -1.15 -16.73 10.53
CA GLN A 309 -0.76 -17.88 9.74
C GLN A 309 -1.57 -17.85 8.45
N GLU A 310 -0.92 -18.00 7.32
CA GLU A 310 -1.63 -18.13 6.04
C GLU A 310 -0.94 -19.14 5.13
N GLY A 311 -1.74 -19.77 4.26
CA GLY A 311 -1.25 -20.68 3.26
C GLY A 311 -2.13 -20.70 2.02
N ARG A 312 -1.51 -20.94 0.88
CA ARG A 312 -2.19 -21.07 -0.41
C ARG A 312 -1.52 -22.17 -1.24
N VAL A 313 -2.34 -22.99 -1.88
CA VAL A 313 -1.90 -23.96 -2.90
C VAL A 313 -2.69 -23.72 -4.17
N GLU A 314 -2.02 -23.65 -5.30
CA GLU A 314 -2.63 -23.46 -6.61
C GLU A 314 -2.09 -24.50 -7.60
N THR A 315 -2.99 -25.17 -8.29
CA THR A 315 -2.68 -26.13 -9.35
C THR A 315 -3.05 -25.51 -10.70
N GLN A 316 -2.07 -25.38 -11.57
CA GLN A 316 -2.23 -25.02 -12.97
C GLN A 316 -2.44 -26.28 -13.78
N LEU A 317 -3.58 -26.41 -14.44
CA LEU A 317 -3.83 -27.53 -15.35
C LEU A 317 -3.13 -27.29 -16.70
N ALA A 318 -2.74 -28.35 -17.36
CA ALA A 318 -2.21 -28.29 -18.71
C ALA A 318 -3.28 -27.69 -19.66
N PRO A 319 -2.87 -26.89 -20.66
CA PRO A 319 -3.79 -26.30 -21.61
C PRO A 319 -4.64 -27.36 -22.33
N PHE A 320 -5.93 -27.17 -22.32
CA PHE A 320 -6.90 -28.05 -22.99
C PHE A 320 -7.49 -27.36 -24.21
N ASN A 321 -7.39 -28.02 -25.38
CA ASN A 321 -7.94 -27.49 -26.62
C ASN A 321 -9.42 -27.83 -26.77
N LEU A 322 -10.26 -26.83 -26.57
CA LEU A 322 -11.67 -26.86 -26.94
C LEU A 322 -11.80 -26.61 -28.45
N ARG A 323 -12.96 -26.97 -29.03
CA ARG A 323 -13.22 -26.74 -30.46
C ARG A 323 -13.08 -25.27 -30.88
N PHE A 324 -13.31 -24.34 -29.96
CA PHE A 324 -13.41 -22.89 -30.21
C PHE A 324 -12.35 -22.07 -29.47
N ALA A 325 -11.58 -22.66 -28.52
CA ALA A 325 -10.57 -21.96 -27.75
C ALA A 325 -9.57 -22.92 -27.10
N ALA A 326 -8.37 -22.45 -26.81
CA ALA A 326 -7.49 -23.11 -25.84
C ALA A 326 -7.85 -22.62 -24.43
N LEU A 327 -8.13 -23.55 -23.53
CA LEU A 327 -8.48 -23.32 -22.13
C LEU A 327 -7.29 -23.58 -21.22
N THR A 328 -6.95 -22.62 -20.38
CA THR A 328 -6.00 -22.76 -19.29
C THR A 328 -6.73 -22.56 -17.97
N THR A 329 -6.62 -23.50 -17.05
CA THR A 329 -7.34 -23.47 -15.77
C THR A 329 -6.36 -23.48 -14.60
N ALA A 330 -6.55 -22.60 -13.63
CA ALA A 330 -5.90 -22.65 -12.32
C ALA A 330 -6.96 -22.85 -11.24
N ILE A 331 -6.71 -23.76 -10.32
CA ILE A 331 -7.58 -24.08 -9.17
C ILE A 331 -6.75 -23.89 -7.92
N GLY A 332 -7.27 -23.19 -6.93
CA GLY A 332 -6.54 -22.95 -5.69
C GLY A 332 -7.39 -23.02 -4.44
N VAL A 333 -6.71 -23.29 -3.35
CA VAL A 333 -7.23 -23.23 -1.98
C VAL A 333 -6.34 -22.30 -1.17
N GLN A 334 -6.95 -21.45 -0.35
CA GLN A 334 -6.26 -20.52 0.55
C GLN A 334 -6.89 -20.60 1.93
N GLY A 335 -6.07 -20.54 2.97
CA GLY A 335 -6.55 -20.49 4.35
C GLY A 335 -5.68 -19.58 5.20
N GLY A 336 -6.22 -19.12 6.32
CA GLY A 336 -5.49 -18.30 7.28
C GLY A 336 -6.18 -18.23 8.63
N HIS A 337 -5.36 -17.99 9.64
CA HIS A 337 -5.78 -17.74 11.01
C HIS A 337 -5.05 -16.52 11.55
N GLN A 338 -5.76 -15.64 12.23
CA GLN A 338 -5.25 -14.40 12.80
C GLN A 338 -5.75 -14.24 14.24
N GLU A 339 -4.85 -13.87 15.13
CA GLU A 339 -5.15 -13.51 16.52
C GLU A 339 -4.67 -12.08 16.77
N LEU A 340 -5.58 -11.23 17.30
CA LEU A 340 -5.35 -9.81 17.53
C LEU A 340 -5.60 -9.48 19.00
N THR A 341 -4.73 -8.62 19.58
CA THR A 341 -4.95 -8.00 20.89
C THR A 341 -4.59 -6.52 20.84
N ALA A 342 -5.26 -5.71 21.65
CA ALA A 342 -4.93 -4.29 21.83
C ALA A 342 -5.23 -3.84 23.29
N PRO A 343 -4.51 -4.40 24.29
CA PRO A 343 -4.67 -3.97 25.69
C PRO A 343 -4.02 -2.61 25.93
N SER A 344 -4.62 -1.82 26.83
CA SER A 344 -4.03 -0.62 27.41
C SER A 344 -3.70 -0.87 28.89
N PRO A 345 -2.58 -0.36 29.42
CA PRO A 345 -2.28 -0.40 30.86
C PRO A 345 -3.31 0.34 31.72
N ASP A 346 -3.93 1.40 31.17
CA ASP A 346 -4.82 2.30 31.89
C ASP A 346 -6.29 1.87 31.86
N GLY A 347 -6.61 0.68 31.31
CA GLY A 347 -7.91 0.04 31.43
C GLY A 347 -8.57 -0.32 30.11
N ILE A 348 -9.09 0.62 29.34
CA ILE A 348 -9.83 0.33 28.11
C ILE A 348 -8.88 0.40 26.91
N GLY A 349 -8.42 -0.76 26.42
CA GLY A 349 -7.73 -0.84 25.13
C GLY A 349 -8.72 -0.82 23.96
N LEU A 350 -8.23 -0.68 22.72
CA LEU A 350 -9.08 -0.51 21.52
C LEU A 350 -10.04 -1.69 21.30
N TRP A 351 -9.64 -2.91 21.62
CA TRP A 351 -10.50 -4.12 21.59
C TRP A 351 -10.00 -5.21 22.54
N ASP A 352 -10.90 -6.11 22.88
CA ASP A 352 -10.58 -7.36 23.55
C ASP A 352 -9.91 -8.36 22.59
N PRO A 353 -9.17 -9.37 23.09
CA PRO A 353 -8.60 -10.41 22.24
C PRO A 353 -9.65 -11.00 21.30
N ASN A 354 -9.29 -11.10 20.02
CA ASN A 354 -10.15 -11.64 18.99
C ASN A 354 -9.39 -12.53 18.01
N SER A 355 -10.11 -13.40 17.31
CA SER A 355 -9.56 -14.28 16.32
C SER A 355 -10.39 -14.31 15.04
N ASN A 356 -9.71 -14.60 13.93
CA ASN A 356 -10.31 -14.65 12.60
C ASN A 356 -9.78 -15.89 11.86
N TRP A 357 -10.68 -16.82 11.49
CA TRP A 357 -10.42 -17.95 10.62
C TRP A 357 -10.99 -17.70 9.24
N ARG A 358 -10.22 -18.00 8.19
CA ARG A 358 -10.67 -17.92 6.81
C ARG A 358 -10.19 -19.12 6.00
N ILE A 359 -11.07 -19.63 5.14
CA ILE A 359 -10.74 -20.65 4.15
C ILE A 359 -11.48 -20.34 2.85
N ALA A 360 -10.82 -20.50 1.72
CA ALA A 360 -11.38 -20.20 0.42
C ALA A 360 -10.96 -21.19 -0.64
N GLY A 361 -11.85 -21.42 -1.61
CA GLY A 361 -11.55 -22.08 -2.87
C GLY A 361 -11.78 -21.11 -4.03
N TYR A 362 -10.96 -21.19 -5.07
CA TYR A 362 -11.09 -20.37 -6.26
C TYR A 362 -10.69 -21.11 -7.53
N VAL A 363 -11.23 -20.64 -8.66
CA VAL A 363 -10.92 -21.11 -10.00
C VAL A 363 -10.76 -19.95 -10.95
N PHE A 364 -9.77 -20.04 -11.83
CA PHE A 364 -9.52 -19.13 -12.95
C PHE A 364 -9.49 -19.93 -14.24
N ASN A 365 -10.25 -19.49 -15.22
CA ASN A 365 -10.26 -20.04 -16.57
C ASN A 365 -9.91 -18.95 -17.57
N GLU A 366 -8.84 -19.13 -18.31
CA GLU A 366 -8.48 -18.28 -19.45
C GLU A 366 -8.78 -19.03 -20.75
N PHE A 367 -9.61 -18.40 -21.60
CA PHE A 367 -9.97 -18.89 -22.93
C PHE A 367 -9.22 -18.07 -23.97
N LYS A 368 -8.30 -18.67 -24.69
CA LYS A 368 -7.63 -18.07 -25.84
C LYS A 368 -8.38 -18.50 -27.11
N PHE A 369 -9.23 -17.62 -27.63
CA PHE A 369 -9.98 -17.87 -28.86
C PHE A 369 -9.13 -17.69 -30.11
N SER A 370 -8.20 -16.76 -30.06
CA SER A 370 -7.23 -16.46 -31.13
C SER A 370 -6.00 -15.76 -30.54
N GLU A 371 -5.03 -15.41 -31.36
CA GLU A 371 -3.91 -14.55 -30.96
C GLU A 371 -4.34 -13.11 -30.63
N ALA A 372 -5.54 -12.72 -31.05
CA ALA A 372 -6.08 -11.38 -30.82
C ALA A 372 -7.11 -11.33 -29.69
N THR A 373 -7.78 -12.45 -29.36
CA THR A 373 -8.94 -12.46 -28.47
C THR A 373 -8.74 -13.45 -27.33
N LYS A 374 -8.82 -12.96 -26.11
CA LYS A 374 -8.81 -13.77 -24.89
C LYS A 374 -9.95 -13.36 -23.96
N ALA A 375 -10.52 -14.34 -23.27
CA ALA A 375 -11.45 -14.09 -22.16
C ALA A 375 -10.98 -14.78 -20.88
N GLN A 376 -11.37 -14.26 -19.74
CA GLN A 376 -11.14 -14.86 -18.43
C GLN A 376 -12.47 -14.96 -17.67
N LEU A 377 -12.68 -16.10 -17.03
CA LEU A 377 -13.75 -16.29 -16.06
C LEU A 377 -13.15 -16.82 -14.76
N ALA A 378 -13.38 -16.09 -13.67
CA ALA A 378 -12.89 -16.49 -12.36
C ALA A 378 -14.03 -16.49 -11.33
N GLY A 379 -13.91 -17.40 -10.34
CA GLY A 379 -14.82 -17.49 -9.22
C GLY A 379 -14.08 -17.81 -7.93
N ARG A 380 -14.58 -17.31 -6.80
CA ARG A 380 -14.09 -17.56 -5.45
C ARG A 380 -15.26 -17.69 -4.48
N ILE A 381 -15.16 -18.62 -3.56
CA ILE A 381 -16.01 -18.72 -2.38
C ILE A 381 -15.10 -18.78 -1.16
N GLU A 382 -15.48 -18.07 -0.11
CA GLU A 382 -14.70 -17.98 1.12
C GLU A 382 -15.64 -18.17 2.33
N GLN A 383 -15.15 -18.82 3.38
CA GLN A 383 -15.78 -18.90 4.68
C GLN A 383 -14.89 -18.11 5.65
N VAL A 384 -15.49 -17.14 6.35
CA VAL A 384 -14.83 -16.30 7.36
C VAL A 384 -15.57 -16.45 8.66
N SER A 385 -14.88 -16.81 9.73
CA SER A 385 -15.42 -16.95 11.08
C SER A 385 -14.60 -16.10 12.04
N LEU A 386 -15.25 -15.17 12.71
CA LEU A 386 -14.62 -14.28 13.69
C LEU A 386 -15.13 -14.60 15.09
N SER A 387 -14.29 -14.38 16.09
CA SER A 387 -14.65 -14.52 17.50
C SER A 387 -14.03 -13.36 18.27
N GLY A 388 -14.82 -12.63 19.04
CA GLY A 388 -14.38 -11.46 19.81
C GLY A 388 -15.50 -10.93 20.67
N PHE A 389 -15.40 -9.67 21.05
CA PHE A 389 -16.36 -8.99 21.92
C PHE A 389 -16.83 -7.69 21.26
N GLY A 390 -18.15 -7.55 21.12
CA GLY A 390 -18.77 -6.28 20.80
C GLY A 390 -18.91 -5.42 22.05
N ARG A 391 -18.41 -4.19 21.98
CA ARG A 391 -18.49 -3.23 23.09
C ARG A 391 -19.57 -2.19 22.84
N SER A 392 -20.29 -1.82 23.89
CA SER A 392 -21.25 -0.72 23.89
C SER A 392 -21.02 0.14 25.12
N PHE A 393 -21.30 1.44 25.00
CA PHE A 393 -21.11 2.45 26.04
C PHE A 393 -22.44 3.14 26.31
N ASP A 394 -22.77 3.33 27.57
CA ASP A 394 -23.90 4.19 27.96
C ASP A 394 -23.48 5.68 27.94
N ALA A 395 -24.42 6.57 28.24
CA ALA A 395 -24.18 8.01 28.25
C ALA A 395 -23.16 8.47 29.31
N ALA A 396 -22.86 7.64 30.29
CA ALA A 396 -21.88 7.90 31.34
C ALA A 396 -20.51 7.22 31.03
N GLY A 397 -20.34 6.62 29.86
CA GLY A 397 -19.14 5.91 29.50
C GLY A 397 -19.01 4.50 30.07
N THR A 398 -20.07 3.97 30.72
CA THR A 398 -20.02 2.61 31.27
C THR A 398 -19.96 1.59 30.12
N MET A 399 -18.87 0.85 30.04
CA MET A 399 -18.67 -0.17 29.01
C MET A 399 -19.38 -1.47 29.35
N THR A 400 -20.07 -2.04 28.35
CA THR A 400 -20.57 -3.41 28.35
C THR A 400 -19.94 -4.20 27.24
N SER A 401 -19.24 -5.29 27.53
CA SER A 401 -18.60 -6.18 26.59
C SER A 401 -19.41 -7.46 26.40
N THR A 402 -19.81 -7.77 25.18
CA THR A 402 -20.68 -8.93 24.86
C THR A 402 -19.96 -9.85 23.87
N PRO A 403 -19.82 -11.16 24.15
CA PRO A 403 -19.25 -12.10 23.22
C PRO A 403 -19.99 -12.11 21.87
N ALA A 404 -19.24 -12.09 20.77
CA ALA A 404 -19.76 -12.14 19.41
C ALA A 404 -18.92 -13.09 18.54
N SER A 405 -19.60 -13.93 17.76
CA SER A 405 -18.97 -14.92 16.88
C SER A 405 -19.62 -14.90 15.49
N PRO A 406 -19.55 -13.79 14.75
CA PRO A 406 -20.13 -13.69 13.43
C PRO A 406 -19.40 -14.58 12.41
N SER A 407 -20.17 -15.06 11.43
CA SER A 407 -19.67 -15.92 10.35
C SER A 407 -20.25 -15.44 9.02
N TYR A 408 -19.41 -15.43 7.98
CA TYR A 408 -19.74 -14.89 6.68
C TYR A 408 -19.26 -15.83 5.58
N THR A 409 -19.98 -15.86 4.45
CA THR A 409 -19.61 -16.63 3.26
C THR A 409 -19.54 -15.74 2.03
N PRO A 410 -18.50 -14.89 1.89
CA PRO A 410 -18.32 -14.07 0.70
C PRO A 410 -18.17 -14.91 -0.57
N LYS A 411 -18.81 -14.45 -1.66
CA LYS A 411 -18.76 -15.06 -2.98
C LYS A 411 -18.32 -14.00 -3.99
N SER A 412 -17.46 -14.39 -4.91
CA SER A 412 -16.95 -13.45 -5.91
C SER A 412 -16.90 -14.13 -7.28
N VAL A 413 -17.23 -13.38 -8.31
CA VAL A 413 -17.11 -13.79 -9.70
C VAL A 413 -16.61 -12.64 -10.55
N SER A 414 -15.78 -12.94 -11.56
CA SER A 414 -15.29 -11.94 -12.51
C SER A 414 -15.22 -12.48 -13.92
N LEU A 415 -15.47 -11.58 -14.88
CA LEU A 415 -15.34 -11.81 -16.30
C LEU A 415 -14.42 -10.75 -16.89
N GLY A 416 -13.48 -11.14 -17.74
CA GLY A 416 -12.60 -10.25 -18.48
C GLY A 416 -12.55 -10.63 -19.96
N LEU A 417 -12.43 -9.64 -20.81
CA LEU A 417 -12.19 -9.79 -22.25
C LEU A 417 -11.04 -8.87 -22.66
N ILE A 418 -10.12 -9.38 -23.46
CA ILE A 418 -9.05 -8.65 -24.12
C ILE A 418 -9.18 -8.85 -25.62
N GLN A 419 -9.07 -7.76 -26.37
CA GLN A 419 -9.06 -7.74 -27.83
C GLN A 419 -7.91 -6.91 -28.35
N LYS A 420 -7.01 -7.52 -29.14
CA LYS A 420 -6.06 -6.77 -29.97
C LYS A 420 -6.80 -6.10 -31.10
N LEU A 421 -6.53 -4.82 -31.28
CA LEU A 421 -7.14 -3.95 -32.29
C LEU A 421 -6.05 -3.48 -33.30
N PRO A 422 -6.42 -2.89 -34.43
CA PRO A 422 -5.45 -2.26 -35.33
C PRO A 422 -4.54 -1.24 -34.62
N TRP A 423 -3.38 -0.92 -35.19
CA TRP A 423 -2.40 0.06 -34.71
C TRP A 423 -1.77 -0.28 -33.34
N ASP A 424 -1.58 -1.57 -33.05
CA ASP A 424 -1.04 -2.09 -31.79
C ASP A 424 -1.85 -1.70 -30.54
N LEU A 425 -3.13 -1.37 -30.73
CA LEU A 425 -4.05 -1.10 -29.65
C LEU A 425 -4.52 -2.41 -29.01
N VAL A 426 -4.77 -2.37 -27.71
CA VAL A 426 -5.40 -3.44 -26.94
C VAL A 426 -6.56 -2.88 -26.14
N GLY A 427 -7.76 -3.31 -26.46
CA GLY A 427 -8.97 -3.03 -25.69
C GLY A 427 -9.20 -4.10 -24.63
N SER A 428 -9.71 -3.71 -23.47
CA SER A 428 -10.16 -4.63 -22.44
C SER A 428 -11.46 -4.17 -21.82
N ILE A 429 -12.27 -5.13 -21.40
CA ILE A 429 -13.46 -4.90 -20.57
C ILE A 429 -13.48 -5.95 -19.46
N THR A 430 -13.76 -5.52 -18.23
CA THR A 430 -13.93 -6.41 -17.10
C THR A 430 -15.23 -6.11 -16.37
N ALA A 431 -15.89 -7.15 -15.88
CA ALA A 431 -17.06 -7.04 -15.01
C ALA A 431 -16.85 -7.94 -13.80
N GLN A 432 -17.18 -7.45 -12.61
CA GLN A 432 -16.94 -8.16 -11.36
C GLN A 432 -18.09 -8.00 -10.38
N TYR A 433 -18.34 -9.06 -9.64
CA TYR A 433 -19.09 -9.06 -8.39
C TYR A 433 -18.19 -9.60 -7.31
N ILE A 434 -17.86 -8.80 -6.31
CA ILE A 434 -16.97 -9.18 -5.22
C ILE A 434 -17.65 -8.90 -3.90
N GLU A 435 -17.69 -9.88 -3.01
CA GLU A 435 -18.15 -9.76 -1.64
C GLU A 435 -16.97 -9.77 -0.66
N ARG A 436 -17.08 -9.01 0.44
CA ARG A 436 -16.11 -8.93 1.52
C ARG A 436 -16.80 -9.09 2.88
N ALA A 437 -16.26 -9.92 3.74
CA ALA A 437 -16.65 -9.94 5.16
C ALA A 437 -16.10 -8.70 5.87
N PRO A 438 -16.79 -8.19 6.90
CA PRO A 438 -16.24 -7.19 7.81
C PRO A 438 -14.94 -7.68 8.45
N LYS A 439 -14.02 -6.75 8.75
CA LYS A 439 -12.77 -7.02 9.47
C LYS A 439 -12.96 -6.96 11.00
N PRO A 440 -12.05 -7.55 11.79
CA PRO A 440 -12.11 -7.48 13.26
C PRO A 440 -12.25 -6.06 13.81
N ALA A 441 -11.47 -5.09 13.31
CA ALA A 441 -11.56 -3.70 13.74
C ALA A 441 -12.94 -3.07 13.47
N GLU A 442 -13.55 -3.38 12.32
CA GLU A 442 -14.89 -2.88 11.97
C GLU A 442 -16.00 -3.42 12.90
N LEU A 443 -15.78 -4.60 13.48
CA LEU A 443 -16.76 -5.28 14.33
C LEU A 443 -16.54 -5.04 15.82
N PHE A 444 -15.29 -5.02 16.28
CA PHE A 444 -14.93 -5.19 17.69
C PHE A 444 -14.20 -4.00 18.31
N SER A 445 -13.87 -2.95 17.56
CA SER A 445 -13.33 -1.72 18.15
C SER A 445 -14.29 -1.16 19.19
N GLY A 446 -13.74 -0.64 20.28
CA GLY A 446 -14.54 -0.05 21.36
C GLY A 446 -13.60 0.52 22.42
N GLY A 447 -12.87 1.59 22.08
CA GLY A 447 -11.93 2.22 22.97
C GLY A 447 -11.17 3.39 22.34
N PRO A 448 -10.33 4.04 23.13
CA PRO A 448 -9.46 5.10 22.65
C PRO A 448 -8.44 4.55 21.65
N HIS A 449 -8.08 5.40 20.70
CA HIS A 449 -7.04 5.17 19.70
C HIS A 449 -6.23 6.45 19.61
N ASP A 450 -5.27 6.60 20.52
CA ASP A 450 -4.56 7.85 20.79
C ASP A 450 -3.81 8.36 19.55
N ALA A 451 -3.12 7.46 18.83
CA ALA A 451 -2.44 7.82 17.61
C ALA A 451 -3.34 8.47 16.55
N THR A 452 -4.65 8.22 16.58
CA THR A 452 -5.62 8.82 15.63
C THR A 452 -6.48 9.92 16.25
N ALA A 453 -6.30 10.20 17.54
CA ALA A 453 -7.14 11.11 18.33
C ALA A 453 -8.64 10.79 18.19
N THR A 454 -8.99 9.49 18.25
CA THR A 454 -10.39 9.04 18.10
C THR A 454 -10.77 8.03 19.15
N PHE A 455 -12.05 8.02 19.50
CA PHE A 455 -12.69 6.91 20.20
C PHE A 455 -13.44 6.06 19.18
N ASP A 456 -12.90 4.89 18.87
CA ASP A 456 -13.42 4.03 17.81
C ASP A 456 -14.52 3.09 18.35
N LYS A 457 -15.65 3.03 17.65
CA LYS A 457 -16.79 2.15 17.97
C LYS A 457 -17.07 1.21 16.79
N GLY A 458 -16.76 -0.06 16.97
CA GLY A 458 -17.11 -1.14 16.05
C GLY A 458 -18.61 -1.44 16.06
N ASN A 459 -19.05 -2.21 15.06
CA ASN A 459 -20.43 -2.62 14.94
C ASN A 459 -20.53 -4.13 14.66
N PRO A 460 -20.84 -4.96 15.67
CA PRO A 460 -20.95 -6.42 15.50
C PRO A 460 -22.07 -6.86 14.54
N ASN A 461 -22.98 -5.96 14.16
CA ASN A 461 -24.10 -6.25 13.27
C ASN A 461 -23.83 -5.94 11.79
N LEU A 462 -22.59 -5.58 11.44
CA LEU A 462 -22.20 -5.35 10.04
C LEU A 462 -22.42 -6.59 9.19
N ARG A 463 -22.90 -6.37 7.97
CA ARG A 463 -23.16 -7.43 6.98
C ARG A 463 -22.06 -7.44 5.92
N ILE A 464 -22.06 -8.49 5.11
CA ILE A 464 -21.21 -8.58 3.91
C ILE A 464 -21.36 -7.29 3.09
N GLU A 465 -20.22 -6.73 2.72
CA GLU A 465 -20.11 -5.66 1.74
C GLU A 465 -19.96 -6.28 0.35
N ALA A 466 -20.72 -5.80 -0.64
CA ALA A 466 -20.67 -6.31 -2.01
C ALA A 466 -20.40 -5.17 -3.00
N ALA A 467 -19.43 -5.37 -3.90
CA ALA A 467 -19.08 -4.46 -4.99
C ALA A 467 -19.44 -5.06 -6.35
N GLN A 468 -20.15 -4.28 -7.17
CA GLN A 468 -20.40 -4.57 -8.57
C GLN A 468 -19.62 -3.56 -9.41
N SER A 469 -18.66 -4.01 -10.21
CA SER A 469 -17.80 -3.11 -10.97
C SER A 469 -17.74 -3.48 -12.45
N ILE A 470 -17.59 -2.46 -13.28
CA ILE A 470 -17.24 -2.56 -14.68
C ILE A 470 -16.05 -1.63 -14.96
N GLU A 471 -15.09 -2.11 -15.73
CA GLU A 471 -13.91 -1.35 -16.15
C GLU A 471 -13.70 -1.55 -17.65
N ILE A 472 -13.39 -0.47 -18.37
CA ILE A 472 -13.01 -0.48 -19.78
C ILE A 472 -11.62 0.13 -19.89
N GLY A 473 -10.72 -0.55 -20.59
CA GLY A 473 -9.34 -0.11 -20.81
C GLY A 473 -8.97 -0.07 -22.28
N LEU A 474 -8.14 0.91 -22.65
CA LEU A 474 -7.51 0.99 -23.97
C LEU A 474 -6.01 1.27 -23.77
N ARG A 475 -5.17 0.46 -24.37
CA ARG A 475 -3.71 0.50 -24.15
C ARG A 475 -2.94 0.39 -25.47
N ARG A 476 -1.75 1.02 -25.50
CA ARG A 476 -0.76 0.84 -26.55
C ARG A 476 0.62 0.85 -25.91
N ALA A 477 1.37 -0.24 -26.04
CA ALA A 477 2.73 -0.36 -25.52
C ALA A 477 3.82 -0.26 -26.60
N ALA A 478 3.45 -0.31 -27.89
CA ALA A 478 4.37 -0.30 -29.00
C ALA A 478 4.49 1.09 -29.66
N GLY A 479 5.62 1.32 -30.33
CA GLY A 479 5.89 2.55 -31.08
C GLY A 479 6.32 3.73 -30.20
N PRO A 480 6.47 4.92 -30.79
CA PRO A 480 6.93 6.11 -30.09
C PRO A 480 5.89 6.70 -29.14
N PHE A 481 4.61 6.55 -29.44
CA PHE A 481 3.50 6.99 -28.58
C PHE A 481 2.87 5.78 -27.90
N ARG A 482 3.01 5.71 -26.59
CA ARG A 482 2.48 4.66 -25.73
C ARG A 482 1.53 5.28 -24.70
N PHE A 483 0.44 4.62 -24.41
CA PHE A 483 -0.55 5.12 -23.47
C PHE A 483 -1.39 4.00 -22.85
N GLU A 484 -2.00 4.32 -21.73
CA GLU A 484 -3.04 3.57 -21.05
C GLU A 484 -4.15 4.52 -20.62
N ALA A 485 -5.39 4.16 -20.97
CA ALA A 485 -6.60 4.87 -20.57
C ALA A 485 -7.58 3.88 -19.95
N THR A 486 -8.17 4.22 -18.81
CA THR A 486 -9.12 3.36 -18.10
C THR A 486 -10.28 4.20 -17.60
N ALA A 487 -11.49 3.68 -17.74
CA ALA A 487 -12.70 4.21 -17.11
C ALA A 487 -13.40 3.12 -16.32
N TYR A 488 -13.92 3.46 -15.14
CA TYR A 488 -14.52 2.49 -14.24
C TYR A 488 -15.77 3.03 -13.54
N TYR A 489 -16.65 2.10 -13.18
CA TYR A 489 -17.84 2.34 -12.36
C TYR A 489 -18.00 1.19 -11.39
N THR A 490 -18.17 1.49 -10.10
CA THR A 490 -18.38 0.50 -9.03
C THR A 490 -19.55 0.93 -8.16
N ARG A 491 -20.52 0.04 -7.97
CA ARG A 491 -21.62 0.19 -7.03
C ARG A 491 -21.38 -0.74 -5.84
N PHE A 492 -21.40 -0.16 -4.65
CA PHE A 492 -21.33 -0.89 -3.39
C PHE A 492 -22.73 -1.03 -2.79
N ASN A 493 -23.02 -2.23 -2.33
CA ASN A 493 -24.13 -2.52 -1.43
C ASN A 493 -23.55 -2.77 -0.03
N GLY A 494 -23.93 -1.92 0.93
CA GLY A 494 -23.43 -2.00 2.29
C GLY A 494 -21.92 -1.67 2.40
N PHE A 495 -21.46 -0.60 1.75
CA PHE A 495 -20.11 -0.06 1.91
C PHE A 495 -19.86 0.26 3.38
N ILE A 496 -18.85 -0.36 3.99
CA ILE A 496 -18.49 -0.16 5.39
C ILE A 496 -17.51 1.02 5.46
N PHE A 497 -17.77 1.99 6.30
CA PHE A 497 -16.90 3.15 6.47
C PHE A 497 -16.86 3.61 7.91
N ARG A 498 -15.77 4.25 8.28
CA ARG A 498 -15.57 4.90 9.56
C ARG A 498 -16.18 6.30 9.48
N GLN A 499 -17.23 6.53 10.23
CA GLN A 499 -17.99 7.77 10.25
C GLN A 499 -17.61 8.58 11.48
N LEU A 500 -17.09 9.78 11.29
CA LEU A 500 -17.00 10.79 12.35
C LEU A 500 -18.38 11.36 12.61
N THR A 501 -18.80 11.40 13.87
CA THR A 501 -20.16 11.86 14.26
C THR A 501 -20.24 13.36 14.50
N GLY A 502 -19.08 14.01 14.71
CA GLY A 502 -18.99 15.40 15.18
C GLY A 502 -19.07 15.56 16.70
N ASN A 503 -19.27 14.47 17.44
CA ASN A 503 -19.10 14.43 18.89
C ASN A 503 -17.64 14.16 19.25
N THR A 504 -17.29 14.44 20.50
CA THR A 504 -16.06 13.97 21.14
C THR A 504 -16.37 13.03 22.29
N CYS A 505 -15.37 12.27 22.71
CA CYS A 505 -15.46 11.31 23.80
C CYS A 505 -14.31 11.55 24.79
N ASP A 506 -14.53 11.21 26.04
CA ASP A 506 -13.44 10.99 26.98
C ASP A 506 -12.86 9.56 26.84
N ASP A 507 -11.79 9.26 27.55
CA ASP A 507 -11.09 7.96 27.51
C ASP A 507 -11.94 6.80 28.05
N THR A 508 -13.01 7.10 28.78
CA THR A 508 -13.95 6.08 29.32
C THR A 508 -15.03 5.71 28.31
N GLY A 509 -15.23 6.50 27.26
CA GLY A 509 -16.24 6.30 26.23
C GLY A 509 -17.56 7.05 26.48
N ALA A 510 -17.59 8.02 27.40
CA ALA A 510 -18.66 8.98 27.48
C ALA A 510 -18.53 9.98 26.32
N CYS A 511 -19.52 9.99 25.44
CA CYS A 511 -19.47 10.77 24.21
C CYS A 511 -20.61 11.77 24.10
N GLY A 512 -20.35 12.95 23.58
CA GLY A 512 -21.28 14.02 23.34
C GLY A 512 -20.61 15.27 22.77
N PRO A 513 -21.35 16.38 22.56
CA PRO A 513 -20.75 17.63 22.12
C PRO A 513 -19.75 18.16 23.17
N GLY A 514 -18.44 18.13 22.88
CA GLY A 514 -17.38 18.61 23.77
C GLY A 514 -17.19 17.75 25.04
N ALA A 515 -17.51 16.45 24.99
CA ALA A 515 -17.40 15.55 26.15
C ALA A 515 -15.95 15.16 26.48
N GLY A 516 -15.01 15.30 25.54
CA GLY A 516 -13.59 14.98 25.71
C GLY A 516 -12.79 15.39 24.49
N GLU A 517 -11.58 14.88 24.37
CA GLU A 517 -10.61 15.25 23.31
C GLU A 517 -10.66 14.32 22.10
N LEU A 518 -11.10 13.05 22.27
CA LEU A 518 -11.11 12.06 21.21
C LEU A 518 -12.34 12.20 20.31
N ASN A 519 -12.16 12.30 19.01
CA ASN A 519 -13.28 12.35 18.05
C ASN A 519 -14.05 11.02 18.04
N GLU A 520 -15.39 11.05 18.18
CA GLU A 520 -16.20 9.85 18.06
C GLU A 520 -16.23 9.33 16.63
N ALA A 521 -15.75 8.10 16.43
CA ALA A 521 -15.73 7.40 15.14
C ALA A 521 -16.51 6.08 15.23
N ILE A 522 -17.52 5.90 14.37
CA ILE A 522 -18.41 4.73 14.38
C ILE A 522 -18.32 4.00 13.04
N TYR A 523 -18.17 2.67 13.06
CA TYR A 523 -18.26 1.86 11.86
C TYR A 523 -19.73 1.69 11.42
N SER A 524 -20.00 2.21 10.23
CA SER A 524 -21.34 2.28 9.61
C SER A 524 -21.36 1.62 8.24
N GLN A 525 -22.57 1.30 7.75
CA GLN A 525 -22.78 0.77 6.40
C GLN A 525 -23.79 1.59 5.60
N ALA A 526 -23.44 1.95 4.36
CA ALA A 526 -24.34 2.61 3.41
C ALA A 526 -24.07 2.14 1.99
N ASN A 527 -25.03 2.31 1.08
CA ASN A 527 -24.79 2.04 -0.33
C ASN A 527 -24.04 3.22 -0.95
N ALA A 528 -23.03 2.92 -1.77
CA ALA A 528 -22.17 3.94 -2.37
C ALA A 528 -21.89 3.66 -3.86
N ILE A 529 -21.54 4.72 -4.60
CA ILE A 529 -21.19 4.66 -6.02
C ILE A 529 -19.83 5.34 -6.19
N PHE A 530 -18.88 4.61 -6.77
CA PHE A 530 -17.55 5.10 -7.17
C PHE A 530 -17.45 5.08 -8.69
N ARG A 531 -16.96 6.15 -9.27
CA ARG A 531 -16.75 6.28 -10.72
C ARG A 531 -15.54 7.16 -11.00
N GLY A 532 -14.82 6.85 -12.06
CA GLY A 532 -13.63 7.62 -12.38
C GLY A 532 -12.94 7.17 -13.64
N GLY A 533 -11.77 7.75 -13.87
CA GLY A 533 -10.91 7.43 -14.98
C GLY A 533 -9.45 7.73 -14.68
N GLU A 534 -8.59 7.02 -15.37
CA GLU A 534 -7.15 7.11 -15.27
C GLU A 534 -6.56 7.18 -16.68
N PHE A 535 -5.53 8.01 -16.85
CA PHE A 535 -4.81 8.11 -18.10
C PHE A 535 -3.33 8.33 -17.82
N GLN A 536 -2.48 7.65 -18.57
CA GLN A 536 -1.06 7.96 -18.64
C GLN A 536 -0.55 7.77 -20.07
N SER A 537 0.39 8.59 -20.47
CA SER A 537 1.00 8.48 -21.79
C SER A 537 2.46 8.88 -21.79
N GLN A 538 3.18 8.36 -22.77
CA GLN A 538 4.57 8.68 -23.05
C GLN A 538 4.77 8.75 -24.55
N TRP A 539 5.43 9.80 -25.02
CA TRP A 539 5.74 10.02 -26.42
C TRP A 539 7.22 10.35 -26.63
N ASP A 540 7.97 9.44 -27.26
CA ASP A 540 9.33 9.69 -27.73
C ASP A 540 9.25 10.54 -29.01
N ILE A 541 9.62 11.83 -28.96
CA ILE A 541 9.36 12.80 -30.02
C ILE A 541 10.58 12.93 -30.95
N VAL A 542 11.77 13.19 -30.39
CA VAL A 542 12.98 13.53 -31.16
C VAL A 542 14.15 12.69 -30.67
N PRO A 543 14.87 11.99 -31.59
CA PRO A 543 16.14 11.37 -31.23
C PRO A 543 17.24 12.43 -31.05
N VAL A 544 17.90 12.42 -29.88
CA VAL A 544 18.96 13.36 -29.51
C VAL A 544 20.06 12.61 -28.74
N ALA A 545 21.31 12.78 -29.11
CA ALA A 545 22.51 12.27 -28.40
C ALA A 545 22.38 10.78 -28.01
N ASN A 546 22.12 9.93 -29.01
CA ASN A 546 21.90 8.47 -28.85
C ASN A 546 20.76 8.09 -27.89
N GLY A 547 19.81 9.00 -27.68
CA GLY A 547 18.63 8.82 -26.88
C GLY A 547 17.42 9.49 -27.49
N PHE A 548 16.39 9.73 -26.66
CA PHE A 548 15.15 10.40 -27.06
C PHE A 548 14.80 11.51 -26.09
N VAL A 549 14.39 12.66 -26.64
CA VAL A 549 13.59 13.65 -25.92
C VAL A 549 12.13 13.27 -26.12
N GLY A 550 11.38 13.26 -25.05
CA GLY A 550 9.95 12.95 -25.08
C GLY A 550 9.16 13.70 -24.02
N ILE A 551 7.86 13.52 -24.09
CA ILE A 551 6.90 14.04 -23.12
C ILE A 551 6.13 12.90 -22.47
N GLU A 552 5.70 13.13 -21.24
CA GLU A 552 4.81 12.24 -20.51
C GLU A 552 3.63 13.03 -19.94
N ASN A 553 2.48 12.38 -19.82
CA ASN A 553 1.27 12.98 -19.26
C ASN A 553 0.58 11.96 -18.36
N GLN A 554 -0.16 12.49 -17.38
CA GLN A 554 -1.03 11.70 -16.53
C GLN A 554 -2.29 12.49 -16.16
N PHE A 555 -3.36 11.76 -15.89
CA PHE A 555 -4.62 12.28 -15.38
C PHE A 555 -5.33 11.22 -14.57
N ASP A 556 -5.94 11.59 -13.47
CA ASP A 556 -6.84 10.73 -12.74
C ASP A 556 -7.95 11.50 -12.03
N VAL A 557 -9.09 10.85 -11.94
CA VAL A 557 -10.28 11.36 -11.25
C VAL A 557 -11.04 10.21 -10.62
N VAL A 558 -11.49 10.43 -9.39
CA VAL A 558 -12.49 9.58 -8.73
C VAL A 558 -13.57 10.44 -8.09
N ARG A 559 -14.78 10.03 -8.23
CA ARG A 559 -15.94 10.61 -7.56
C ARG A 559 -16.69 9.50 -6.83
N ALA A 560 -16.89 9.66 -5.53
CA ALA A 560 -17.62 8.71 -4.71
C ALA A 560 -18.74 9.42 -3.92
N THR A 561 -19.94 8.86 -3.99
CA THR A 561 -21.12 9.37 -3.29
C THR A 561 -21.92 8.22 -2.70
N PHE A 562 -22.51 8.45 -1.56
CA PHE A 562 -23.58 7.58 -1.08
C PHE A 562 -24.83 7.72 -1.95
N THR A 563 -25.77 6.78 -1.86
CA THR A 563 -27.00 6.79 -2.69
C THR A 563 -27.99 7.88 -2.29
N ASP A 564 -27.83 8.50 -1.12
CA ASP A 564 -28.57 9.69 -0.69
C ASP A 564 -28.00 11.00 -1.30
N GLY A 565 -26.90 10.92 -2.05
CA GLY A 565 -26.24 12.04 -2.70
C GLY A 565 -25.12 12.68 -1.88
N THR A 566 -24.93 12.31 -0.63
CA THR A 566 -23.81 12.80 0.19
C THR A 566 -22.48 12.23 -0.27
N ASN A 567 -21.39 12.92 0.05
CA ASN A 567 -20.06 12.48 -0.35
C ASN A 567 -19.53 11.37 0.57
N VAL A 568 -18.87 10.39 -0.03
CA VAL A 568 -18.04 9.43 0.72
C VAL A 568 -16.81 10.18 1.23
N PRO A 569 -16.42 10.00 2.51
CA PRO A 569 -15.27 10.69 3.07
C PRO A 569 -13.94 10.28 2.42
N ARG A 570 -12.96 11.19 2.45
CA ARG A 570 -11.57 10.94 2.13
C ARG A 570 -11.34 10.47 0.69
N ILE A 571 -11.98 11.13 -0.25
CA ILE A 571 -11.79 10.89 -1.68
C ILE A 571 -10.68 11.80 -2.23
N PRO A 572 -9.70 11.27 -3.00
CA PRO A 572 -8.64 12.09 -3.57
C PRO A 572 -9.17 13.12 -4.58
N PRO A 573 -8.46 14.25 -4.80
CA PRO A 573 -8.82 15.26 -5.77
C PRO A 573 -8.60 14.77 -7.20
N VAL A 574 -9.10 15.53 -8.17
CA VAL A 574 -8.69 15.39 -9.58
C VAL A 574 -7.23 15.80 -9.70
N ARG A 575 -6.43 15.01 -10.43
CA ARG A 575 -5.02 15.34 -10.69
C ARG A 575 -4.71 15.30 -12.18
N ILE A 576 -3.91 16.26 -12.64
CA ILE A 576 -3.37 16.29 -13.98
C ILE A 576 -1.87 16.57 -13.91
N GLY A 577 -1.10 15.86 -14.69
CA GLY A 577 0.35 16.01 -14.71
C GLY A 577 0.95 15.89 -16.09
N GLY A 578 2.14 16.45 -16.25
CA GLY A 578 2.93 16.32 -17.46
C GLY A 578 4.40 16.53 -17.19
N GLY A 579 5.23 16.09 -18.12
CA GLY A 579 6.67 16.21 -18.00
C GLY A 579 7.41 16.09 -19.32
N ILE A 580 8.66 16.47 -19.27
CA ILE A 580 9.63 16.33 -20.35
C ILE A 580 10.76 15.45 -19.84
N TYR A 581 11.21 14.53 -20.67
CA TYR A 581 12.37 13.70 -20.36
C TYR A 581 13.33 13.64 -21.55
N TRP A 582 14.59 13.43 -21.22
CA TRP A 582 15.60 12.92 -22.12
C TRP A 582 16.24 11.67 -21.53
N ARG A 583 16.38 10.63 -22.32
CA ARG A 583 16.98 9.37 -21.90
C ARG A 583 17.75 8.67 -22.99
N ASN A 584 18.81 8.00 -22.60
CA ASN A 584 19.52 7.02 -23.40
C ASN A 584 19.87 5.78 -22.54
N ASP A 585 20.82 4.95 -22.99
CA ASP A 585 21.19 3.72 -22.26
C ASP A 585 21.89 3.99 -20.91
N ALA A 586 22.47 5.18 -20.73
CA ALA A 586 23.24 5.56 -19.54
C ALA A 586 22.57 6.68 -18.72
N TRP A 587 21.87 7.60 -19.36
CA TRP A 587 21.34 8.81 -18.74
C TRP A 587 19.82 8.84 -18.75
N LEU A 588 19.27 9.34 -17.65
CA LEU A 588 17.90 9.84 -17.56
C LEU A 588 17.92 11.25 -16.99
N ALA A 589 17.28 12.19 -17.66
CA ALA A 589 16.95 13.52 -17.14
C ALA A 589 15.47 13.75 -17.36
N ARG A 590 14.73 14.15 -16.32
CA ARG A 590 13.28 14.30 -16.36
C ARG A 590 12.83 15.45 -15.46
N VAL A 591 11.83 16.21 -15.92
CA VAL A 591 11.11 17.21 -15.13
C VAL A 591 9.62 16.96 -15.28
N ARG A 592 8.88 16.93 -14.18
CA ARG A 592 7.44 16.67 -14.13
C ARG A 592 6.76 17.67 -13.22
N LEU A 593 5.56 18.10 -13.61
CA LEU A 593 4.64 18.86 -12.80
C LEU A 593 3.35 18.06 -12.61
N LEU A 594 2.91 17.89 -11.39
CA LEU A 594 1.62 17.33 -11.03
C LEU A 594 0.79 18.41 -10.35
N HIS A 595 -0.33 18.79 -10.98
CA HIS A 595 -1.33 19.67 -10.39
C HIS A 595 -2.45 18.84 -9.77
N ALA A 596 -2.72 19.01 -8.49
CA ALA A 596 -3.88 18.50 -7.79
C ALA A 596 -4.88 19.63 -7.58
N PHE A 597 -6.13 19.44 -8.02
CA PHE A 597 -7.18 20.44 -7.80
C PHE A 597 -7.63 20.46 -6.34
N ALA A 598 -8.28 21.54 -5.92
CA ALA A 598 -8.88 21.60 -4.59
C ALA A 598 -9.93 20.49 -4.42
N GLN A 599 -9.91 19.82 -3.26
CA GLN A 599 -10.94 18.83 -2.91
C GLN A 599 -12.01 19.49 -2.04
N ASN A 600 -13.13 19.82 -2.71
CA ASN A 600 -14.29 20.43 -2.06
C ASN A 600 -15.46 19.43 -1.87
N ASN A 601 -15.33 18.21 -2.41
CA ASN A 601 -16.35 17.17 -2.28
C ASN A 601 -16.08 16.34 -1.03
N VAL A 602 -16.30 16.92 0.13
CA VAL A 602 -16.04 16.33 1.44
C VAL A 602 -17.32 15.76 2.06
N ALA A 603 -17.17 14.86 3.02
CA ALA A 603 -18.30 14.40 3.81
C ALA A 603 -18.92 15.55 4.61
N PRO A 604 -20.25 15.53 4.86
CA PRO A 604 -20.95 16.69 5.46
C PRO A 604 -20.61 16.92 6.93
N VAL A 605 -20.01 15.96 7.60
CA VAL A 605 -19.68 16.03 9.03
C VAL A 605 -18.18 15.79 9.22
N ALA A 606 -17.53 16.67 9.96
CA ALA A 606 -16.14 16.57 10.43
C ALA A 606 -15.08 16.35 9.33
N GLU A 607 -15.37 16.66 8.07
CA GLU A 607 -14.37 16.65 7.01
C GLU A 607 -14.23 18.03 6.37
N THR A 608 -13.01 18.57 6.35
CA THR A 608 -12.67 19.87 5.80
C THR A 608 -12.25 19.77 4.34
N PRO A 609 -12.51 20.79 3.49
CA PRO A 609 -11.92 20.90 2.16
C PRO A 609 -10.40 21.06 2.23
N THR A 610 -9.69 20.62 1.18
CA THR A 610 -8.26 20.87 1.04
C THR A 610 -7.97 21.73 -0.20
N PRO A 611 -7.02 22.68 -0.14
CA PRO A 611 -6.59 23.44 -1.31
C PRO A 611 -5.92 22.55 -2.36
N GLY A 612 -5.87 23.01 -3.60
CA GLY A 612 -5.04 22.41 -4.63
C GLY A 612 -3.57 22.77 -4.44
N TYR A 613 -2.69 22.02 -5.14
CA TYR A 613 -1.24 22.23 -5.09
C TYR A 613 -0.57 21.85 -6.41
N ASP A 614 0.65 22.34 -6.59
CA ASP A 614 1.55 22.03 -7.70
C ASP A 614 2.80 21.31 -7.16
N ASP A 615 3.03 20.06 -7.52
CA ASP A 615 4.24 19.31 -7.17
C ASP A 615 5.18 19.24 -8.38
N LEU A 616 6.23 20.07 -8.37
CA LEU A 616 7.28 20.04 -9.38
C LEU A 616 8.40 19.12 -8.91
N ARG A 617 8.73 18.17 -9.77
CA ARG A 617 9.83 17.21 -9.57
C ARG A 617 10.82 17.21 -10.71
N ALA A 618 12.08 17.02 -10.39
CA ALA A 618 13.15 16.85 -11.37
C ALA A 618 14.05 15.69 -10.96
N GLU A 619 14.55 14.94 -11.93
CA GLU A 619 15.56 13.91 -11.68
C GLU A 619 16.62 13.89 -12.76
N VAL A 620 17.82 13.55 -12.35
CA VAL A 620 18.91 13.21 -13.26
C VAL A 620 19.66 12.01 -12.69
N SER A 621 19.92 11.02 -13.51
CA SER A 621 20.70 9.85 -13.13
C SER A 621 21.60 9.37 -14.25
N TYR A 622 22.73 8.81 -13.85
CA TYR A 622 23.72 8.21 -14.75
C TYR A 622 23.99 6.77 -14.30
N THR A 623 23.90 5.84 -15.24
CA THR A 623 24.19 4.42 -15.04
C THR A 623 25.39 4.02 -15.89
N TRP A 624 26.45 3.60 -15.23
CA TRP A 624 27.61 3.00 -15.87
C TRP A 624 27.51 1.48 -15.81
N LYS A 625 27.75 0.80 -16.95
CA LYS A 625 27.72 -0.67 -17.05
C LYS A 625 29.03 -1.18 -17.60
N THR A 626 29.56 -2.23 -16.98
CA THR A 626 30.73 -2.95 -17.49
C THR A 626 30.27 -3.96 -18.53
N ALA A 627 30.80 -3.85 -19.77
CA ALA A 627 30.37 -4.68 -20.88
C ALA A 627 30.61 -6.20 -20.66
N ARG A 628 31.67 -6.55 -19.94
CA ARG A 628 32.03 -7.93 -19.60
C ARG A 628 32.66 -7.94 -18.18
N PRO A 629 31.86 -7.86 -17.11
CA PRO A 629 32.40 -7.82 -15.77
C PRO A 629 33.12 -9.14 -15.44
N ARG A 630 34.32 -9.04 -14.87
CA ARG A 630 35.02 -10.17 -14.26
C ARG A 630 34.41 -10.46 -12.88
N PHE A 631 34.73 -11.60 -12.31
CA PHE A 631 34.23 -12.01 -11.00
C PHE A 631 34.50 -10.99 -9.90
N ASP A 632 35.59 -10.24 -9.99
CA ASP A 632 36.09 -9.25 -9.03
C ASP A 632 35.74 -7.79 -9.39
N GLN A 633 34.84 -7.56 -10.37
CA GLN A 633 34.50 -6.23 -10.87
C GLN A 633 33.02 -5.89 -10.70
N LEU A 634 32.73 -4.63 -10.37
CA LEU A 634 31.38 -4.07 -10.42
C LEU A 634 30.77 -4.25 -11.82
N SER A 635 29.54 -4.74 -11.86
CA SER A 635 28.79 -4.91 -13.10
C SER A 635 28.04 -3.64 -13.51
N GLU A 636 27.56 -2.87 -12.53
CA GLU A 636 26.78 -1.65 -12.76
C GLU A 636 26.95 -0.67 -11.59
N MET A 637 27.02 0.63 -11.90
CA MET A 637 26.95 1.72 -10.93
C MET A 637 25.94 2.75 -11.39
N THR A 638 25.06 3.20 -10.52
CA THR A 638 24.10 4.28 -10.79
C THR A 638 24.24 5.36 -9.74
N PHE A 639 24.29 6.61 -10.17
CA PHE A 639 24.26 7.80 -9.31
C PHE A 639 23.17 8.74 -9.80
N GLY A 640 22.55 9.46 -8.90
CA GLY A 640 21.55 10.44 -9.33
C GLY A 640 21.11 11.39 -8.24
N LEU A 641 20.40 12.40 -8.71
CA LEU A 641 19.72 13.42 -7.91
C LEU A 641 18.24 13.40 -8.24
N VAL A 642 17.40 13.48 -7.23
CA VAL A 642 15.96 13.62 -7.34
C VAL A 642 15.53 14.80 -6.48
N GLY A 643 14.86 15.77 -7.09
CA GLY A 643 14.20 16.88 -6.40
C GLY A 643 12.70 16.66 -6.36
N THR A 644 12.08 16.87 -5.21
CA THR A 644 10.63 16.77 -4.98
C THR A 644 10.12 18.04 -4.34
N ASN A 645 8.87 18.42 -4.61
CA ASN A 645 8.25 19.67 -4.18
C ASN A 645 9.16 20.89 -4.40
N LEU A 646 9.74 21.01 -5.60
CA LEU A 646 10.72 22.06 -5.94
C LEU A 646 10.13 23.48 -5.95
N LEU A 647 8.80 23.59 -5.96
CA LEU A 647 8.09 24.87 -5.82
C LEU A 647 7.83 25.23 -4.35
N ASN A 648 8.21 24.37 -3.42
CA ASN A 648 7.99 24.53 -1.97
C ASN A 648 6.53 24.84 -1.63
N GLN A 649 5.60 24.10 -2.23
CA GLN A 649 4.16 24.25 -2.01
C GLN A 649 3.72 23.60 -0.70
N ASP A 650 2.71 24.18 -0.06
CA ASP A 650 1.96 23.51 1.01
C ASP A 650 1.11 22.39 0.41
N ILE A 651 1.52 21.16 0.62
CA ILE A 651 0.82 19.99 0.12
C ILE A 651 0.07 19.33 1.27
N ARG A 652 -1.27 19.36 1.21
CA ARG A 652 -2.15 18.63 2.13
C ARG A 652 -2.79 17.46 1.40
N ASN A 653 -2.60 16.26 1.95
CA ASN A 653 -3.21 15.07 1.38
C ASN A 653 -4.68 14.94 1.82
N SER A 654 -5.61 15.18 0.91
CA SER A 654 -7.05 15.20 1.19
C SER A 654 -7.61 13.89 1.77
N VAL A 655 -6.92 12.77 1.57
CA VAL A 655 -7.36 11.46 2.10
C VAL A 655 -6.77 11.14 3.48
N SER A 656 -5.81 11.93 3.97
CA SER A 656 -5.23 11.74 5.29
C SER A 656 -6.21 12.15 6.40
N TYR A 657 -6.23 11.41 7.50
CA TYR A 657 -6.95 11.83 8.72
C TYR A 657 -6.30 13.06 9.37
N THR A 658 -4.99 13.22 9.19
CA THR A 658 -4.21 14.31 9.79
C THR A 658 -4.07 15.54 8.88
N LYS A 659 -4.80 15.60 7.76
CA LYS A 659 -4.62 16.62 6.71
C LYS A 659 -4.71 18.09 7.18
N ASP A 660 -5.44 18.37 8.26
CA ASP A 660 -5.63 19.71 8.80
C ASP A 660 -4.48 20.14 9.71
N GLN A 661 -3.61 19.20 10.07
CA GLN A 661 -2.50 19.37 11.01
C GLN A 661 -1.13 19.00 10.42
N VAL A 662 -1.11 18.26 9.31
CA VAL A 662 0.12 17.71 8.72
C VAL A 662 0.26 18.18 7.27
N LEU A 663 1.39 18.80 6.96
CA LEU A 663 1.84 19.07 5.60
C LEU A 663 2.79 17.97 5.13
N LEU A 664 2.77 17.67 3.84
CA LEU A 664 3.81 16.83 3.24
C LEU A 664 5.15 17.59 3.20
N PRO A 665 6.28 16.89 3.09
CA PRO A 665 7.60 17.51 3.08
C PRO A 665 7.72 18.64 2.06
N GLY A 666 8.36 19.75 2.46
CA GLY A 666 8.73 20.86 1.59
C GLY A 666 9.77 20.46 0.54
N THR A 667 10.49 21.43 -0.02
CA THR A 667 11.52 21.17 -1.03
C THR A 667 12.56 20.17 -0.51
N ASN A 668 12.74 19.08 -1.26
CA ASN A 668 13.70 18.04 -0.95
C ASN A 668 14.61 17.74 -2.14
N VAL A 669 15.88 17.51 -1.86
CA VAL A 669 16.87 16.98 -2.80
C VAL A 669 17.44 15.68 -2.22
N ARG A 670 17.28 14.61 -2.97
CA ARG A 670 17.83 13.28 -2.67
C ARG A 670 19.02 13.00 -3.56
N LEU A 671 20.18 12.72 -2.96
CA LEU A 671 21.35 12.16 -3.64
C LEU A 671 21.38 10.66 -3.37
N PHE A 672 21.51 9.85 -4.42
CA PHE A 672 21.58 8.39 -4.26
C PHE A 672 22.72 7.76 -5.07
N ALA A 673 23.17 6.61 -4.60
CA ALA A 673 24.14 5.75 -5.27
C ALA A 673 23.71 4.29 -5.18
N ARG A 674 23.96 3.53 -6.25
CA ARG A 674 23.77 2.08 -6.31
C ARG A 674 24.98 1.42 -6.94
N LEU A 675 25.45 0.37 -6.33
CA LEU A 675 26.57 -0.43 -6.81
C LEU A 675 26.10 -1.89 -6.94
N LYS A 676 26.32 -2.49 -8.09
CA LYS A 676 26.00 -3.90 -8.35
C LYS A 676 27.25 -4.65 -8.77
N TYR A 677 27.44 -5.77 -8.10
CA TYR A 677 28.56 -6.70 -8.33
C TYR A 677 28.12 -7.95 -9.10
#